data_2874a4fd3ac58b689a29bcc393fbdb6c
#
_entry.id   2874a4fd3ac58b689a29bcc393fbdb6c
#
_cell.length_a   1.000
_cell.length_b   1.000
_cell.length_c   1.000
_cell.angle_alpha   90.00
_cell.angle_beta   90.00
_cell.angle_gamma   90.00
#
_symmetry.space_group_name_H-M   'P 1'
#
loop_
_entity.id
_entity.type
_entity.pdbx_description
1 polymer ?
#
loop_
_entity_poly.entity_id
_entity_poly.type
_entity_poly.pdbx_seq_one_letter_code
_entity_poly.pdbx_strand_id
1 'polypeptide(L)'
;MNSRKDLEGGANAVVPGRQDIEGLINATHRDPFAVLGPHSDGQGGQIIRAFLPGALSVKLIARDSEEVLGELPSTSVPGLFGARVEHVQPYRLRINWAGAEQTSEDPYSFGPLLGEMDLYLFAEGNHRDLSSCLGAQVMNVDGVPGVRFSVWAPNARRVSVVGDFNIWDGRRHPMRLRHPSGVWELFIPRLEAGETYKYEILSAEEAVLLKADPMALATQLPPLTSSVVASPMSLDWQDATWMQERAHHQRPDAPLSIYELHVGSWQCELDDTGEVARHYKWTELAQKLIPYVQQLGFTHIELMPIMEHPFGGSWGYQPLSQFAPSARYGTPEEFAAFVNACHVAGIGVILDWVPAHFPDDAHGLAHFDGTALYEYANPLEGYHPDWNTLIYNLGRTEVHGFMLASALHWLKHFHIDGLRVDAVASMLYRDYSRKAGEWVPNRLGGRENFESIDFLRHLNEVVALEVPGVLMIAEESTAWPGVSQTTEHGGLGFSYKWNMGWMHDSLHYIQQDPVYRAHHHNELSFGLVYAWSERFILPISHDEVVHGKHSLIDKMPGDRWQKFANLRAYLSFMWAHPGKKLLFMGCEFGQWREWNHDQQLDWYLLQYPEHQGVQKLVGDLNRLYSDYPELHDQDDVPTGFQWLIGDDATNSVYAWLRWSKEGRPLLVVANFTPVPRAAYRIGVPFAGAWHEILNSDSELYCGSNYGNGGAVVTEDVQSHGQGVSVALNLPPLSVLILQPTG
;
A
#
# COMPACT_ATOMS: atom_id res chain seq x y z
N MET A 1 47.95 -24.88 53.96
CA MET A 1 47.77 -23.41 53.96
C MET A 1 47.94 -22.82 52.57
N ASN A 2 47.52 -23.55 51.47
CA ASN A 2 47.63 -23.06 50.08
C ASN A 2 46.31 -22.92 49.33
N SER A 3 45.16 -23.23 49.99
CA SER A 3 43.87 -23.25 49.28
C SER A 3 43.04 -21.94 49.33
N ARG A 4 43.49 -20.91 50.06
CA ARG A 4 42.79 -19.62 50.14
C ARG A 4 43.33 -18.55 49.18
N LYS A 5 44.59 -18.65 48.73
CA LYS A 5 45.13 -17.66 47.77
C LYS A 5 44.70 -17.88 46.33
N ASP A 6 44.37 -19.11 45.93
CA ASP A 6 43.89 -19.43 44.59
C ASP A 6 42.44 -19.04 44.35
N LEU A 7 41.62 -18.94 45.41
CA LEU A 7 40.24 -18.47 45.35
C LEU A 7 40.10 -16.94 45.23
N GLU A 8 41.06 -16.15 45.75
CA GLU A 8 41.02 -14.68 45.66
C GLU A 8 41.48 -14.19 44.28
N GLY A 9 42.38 -14.89 43.58
CA GLY A 9 42.80 -14.57 42.21
C GLY A 9 41.70 -14.87 41.19
N GLY A 10 40.88 -15.88 41.40
CA GLY A 10 39.78 -16.27 40.52
C GLY A 10 38.56 -15.34 40.61
N ALA A 11 38.28 -14.84 41.81
CA ALA A 11 37.12 -13.95 42.01
C ALA A 11 37.28 -12.58 41.34
N ASN A 12 38.51 -12.03 41.28
CA ASN A 12 38.76 -10.74 40.66
C ASN A 12 38.69 -10.79 39.12
N ALA A 13 38.95 -11.94 38.49
CA ALA A 13 38.87 -12.10 37.05
C ALA A 13 37.39 -12.19 36.51
N VAL A 14 36.45 -12.53 37.39
CA VAL A 14 35.02 -12.65 37.04
C VAL A 14 34.33 -11.29 36.97
N VAL A 15 34.78 -10.32 37.76
CA VAL A 15 34.17 -8.98 37.81
C VAL A 15 34.70 -8.14 36.66
N PRO A 16 33.83 -7.57 35.77
CA PRO A 16 34.25 -6.71 34.68
C PRO A 16 34.86 -5.39 35.17
N GLY A 17 35.36 -4.59 34.20
CA GLY A 17 35.84 -3.26 34.52
C GLY A 17 34.74 -2.33 35.07
N ARG A 18 35.17 -1.30 35.84
CA ARG A 18 34.22 -0.37 36.48
C ARG A 18 33.25 0.27 35.46
N GLN A 19 33.73 0.64 34.30
CA GLN A 19 32.92 1.27 33.23
C GLN A 19 31.84 0.33 32.70
N ASP A 20 32.18 -0.97 32.54
CA ASP A 20 31.22 -1.98 32.10
C ASP A 20 30.13 -2.20 33.11
N ILE A 21 30.52 -2.26 34.42
CA ILE A 21 29.61 -2.39 35.54
C ILE A 21 28.61 -1.24 35.58
N GLU A 22 29.11 -0.02 35.55
CA GLU A 22 28.28 1.20 35.51
C GLU A 22 27.35 1.19 34.31
N GLY A 23 27.85 0.77 33.14
CA GLY A 23 27.06 0.63 31.90
C GLY A 23 25.94 -0.39 32.02
N LEU A 24 26.19 -1.56 32.60
CA LEU A 24 25.16 -2.61 32.81
C LEU A 24 24.10 -2.16 33.81
N ILE A 25 24.51 -1.63 34.97
CA ILE A 25 23.58 -1.18 36.03
C ILE A 25 22.65 -0.07 35.53
N ASN A 26 23.20 0.90 34.80
CA ASN A 26 22.48 2.07 34.30
C ASN A 26 21.81 1.84 32.94
N ALA A 27 21.91 0.64 32.38
CA ALA A 27 21.43 0.31 31.03
C ALA A 27 22.01 1.26 29.94
N THR A 28 23.28 1.57 30.01
CA THR A 28 24.00 2.44 29.04
C THR A 28 25.15 1.71 28.35
N HIS A 29 25.29 0.41 28.57
CA HIS A 29 26.35 -0.39 27.93
C HIS A 29 26.09 -0.54 26.44
N ARG A 30 27.11 -0.19 25.63
CA ARG A 30 26.97 -0.17 24.16
C ARG A 30 27.14 -1.55 23.50
N ASP A 31 27.87 -2.44 24.15
CA ASP A 31 28.11 -3.81 23.69
C ASP A 31 28.05 -4.80 24.87
N PRO A 32 26.83 -5.20 25.29
CA PRO A 32 26.68 -6.14 26.42
C PRO A 32 27.30 -7.51 26.13
N PHE A 33 27.45 -7.89 24.87
CA PHE A 33 28.07 -9.14 24.46
C PHE A 33 29.60 -9.16 24.70
N ALA A 34 30.26 -8.03 24.86
CA ALA A 34 31.64 -7.97 25.28
C ALA A 34 31.86 -8.37 26.75
N VAL A 35 30.76 -8.41 27.53
CA VAL A 35 30.81 -8.66 28.99
C VAL A 35 30.01 -9.88 29.39
N LEU A 36 28.76 -10.01 28.90
CA LEU A 36 27.81 -11.07 29.27
C LEU A 36 27.99 -12.30 28.37
N GLY A 37 27.53 -13.44 28.85
CA GLY A 37 27.72 -14.72 28.18
C GLY A 37 29.10 -15.35 28.45
N PRO A 38 29.54 -16.32 27.61
CA PRO A 38 30.78 -17.05 27.76
C PRO A 38 31.97 -16.31 27.10
N HIS A 39 33.05 -16.08 27.86
CA HIS A 39 34.26 -15.42 27.40
C HIS A 39 35.49 -16.25 27.72
N SER A 40 36.48 -16.30 26.86
CA SER A 40 37.76 -16.93 27.09
C SER A 40 38.47 -16.27 28.29
N ASP A 41 39.02 -17.07 29.21
CA ASP A 41 39.84 -16.57 30.32
C ASP A 41 41.32 -16.39 29.94
N GLY A 42 41.68 -16.73 28.69
CA GLY A 42 43.06 -16.69 28.19
C GLY A 42 43.98 -17.82 28.76
N GLN A 43 43.44 -18.74 29.54
CA GLN A 43 44.18 -19.84 30.17
C GLN A 43 43.58 -21.23 29.82
N GLY A 44 42.70 -21.29 28.83
CA GLY A 44 42.07 -22.52 28.35
C GLY A 44 40.70 -22.82 29.01
N GLY A 45 40.24 -21.96 29.90
CA GLY A 45 38.86 -21.96 30.44
C GLY A 45 38.01 -20.80 29.91
N GLN A 46 36.79 -20.69 30.45
CA GLN A 46 35.89 -19.61 30.13
C GLN A 46 35.32 -18.96 31.41
N ILE A 47 34.97 -17.69 31.29
CA ILE A 47 34.21 -16.96 32.31
C ILE A 47 32.81 -16.75 31.75
N ILE A 48 31.79 -17.24 32.48
CA ILE A 48 30.38 -16.99 32.13
C ILE A 48 29.87 -15.90 33.10
N ARG A 49 29.20 -14.88 32.52
CA ARG A 49 28.58 -13.78 33.27
C ARG A 49 27.15 -13.59 32.83
N ALA A 50 26.25 -13.41 33.81
CA ALA A 50 24.85 -13.09 33.60
C ALA A 50 24.43 -11.88 34.45
N PHE A 51 23.80 -10.89 33.86
CA PHE A 51 23.26 -9.73 34.57
C PHE A 51 21.74 -9.89 34.70
N LEU A 52 21.31 -10.24 35.93
CA LEU A 52 19.95 -10.63 36.28
C LEU A 52 19.50 -9.87 37.54
N PRO A 53 19.14 -8.59 37.43
CA PRO A 53 18.71 -7.76 38.54
C PRO A 53 17.49 -8.37 39.25
N GLY A 54 17.60 -8.59 40.57
CA GLY A 54 16.56 -9.18 41.40
C GLY A 54 16.61 -10.71 41.54
N ALA A 55 17.49 -11.40 40.81
CA ALA A 55 17.72 -12.83 41.03
C ALA A 55 18.42 -13.09 42.37
N LEU A 56 18.04 -14.18 43.06
CA LEU A 56 18.61 -14.59 44.32
C LEU A 56 19.80 -15.54 44.13
N SER A 57 19.72 -16.43 43.14
CA SER A 57 20.82 -17.34 42.77
C SER A 57 20.68 -17.81 41.35
N VAL A 58 21.78 -18.20 40.73
CA VAL A 58 21.83 -18.68 39.35
C VAL A 58 22.70 -19.94 39.28
N LYS A 59 22.19 -20.98 38.59
CA LYS A 59 22.92 -22.22 38.31
C LYS A 59 23.04 -22.43 36.82
N LEU A 60 24.18 -22.99 36.40
CA LEU A 60 24.35 -23.51 35.05
C LEU A 60 23.85 -24.95 35.00
N ILE A 61 23.00 -25.25 34.05
CA ILE A 61 22.55 -26.63 33.79
C ILE A 61 22.83 -26.98 32.31
N ALA A 62 23.16 -28.24 32.06
CA ALA A 62 23.36 -28.71 30.69
C ALA A 62 22.09 -28.54 29.88
N ARG A 63 22.23 -28.06 28.61
CA ARG A 63 21.07 -27.78 27.73
C ARG A 63 20.24 -29.03 27.48
N ASP A 64 20.89 -30.16 27.24
CA ASP A 64 20.22 -31.39 26.82
C ASP A 64 19.83 -32.31 28.00
N SER A 65 20.19 -31.92 29.24
CA SER A 65 19.86 -32.64 30.44
C SER A 65 19.56 -31.66 31.59
N GLU A 66 19.11 -32.17 32.73
CA GLU A 66 18.92 -31.35 33.93
C GLU A 66 20.16 -31.39 34.86
N GLU A 67 21.29 -31.86 34.34
CA GLU A 67 22.55 -31.92 35.10
C GLU A 67 23.04 -30.53 35.46
N VAL A 68 23.34 -30.30 36.72
CA VAL A 68 23.92 -29.05 37.22
C VAL A 68 25.42 -29.03 36.90
N LEU A 69 25.82 -28.15 36.00
CA LEU A 69 27.21 -27.97 35.59
C LEU A 69 28.01 -27.13 36.60
N GLY A 70 27.33 -26.25 37.34
CA GLY A 70 27.94 -25.37 38.30
C GLY A 70 26.99 -24.28 38.81
N GLU A 71 27.47 -23.48 39.73
CA GLU A 71 26.77 -22.29 40.22
C GLU A 71 27.47 -21.03 39.68
N LEU A 72 26.66 -20.01 39.36
CA LEU A 72 27.14 -18.66 39.13
C LEU A 72 26.96 -17.86 40.44
N PRO A 73 27.98 -17.71 41.28
CA PRO A 73 27.87 -16.94 42.51
C PRO A 73 27.57 -15.45 42.16
N SER A 74 26.84 -14.81 43.08
CA SER A 74 26.69 -13.36 43.04
C SER A 74 28.04 -12.70 43.20
N THR A 75 28.34 -11.72 42.38
CA THR A 75 29.57 -10.91 42.49
C THR A 75 29.38 -9.78 43.51
N SER A 76 30.39 -8.94 43.70
CA SER A 76 30.26 -7.70 44.49
C SER A 76 29.31 -6.66 43.84
N VAL A 77 28.87 -6.90 42.59
CA VAL A 77 27.96 -6.03 41.84
C VAL A 77 26.53 -6.60 41.92
N PRO A 78 25.57 -5.86 42.47
CA PRO A 78 24.19 -6.31 42.56
C PRO A 78 23.61 -6.73 41.21
N GLY A 79 23.07 -7.95 41.16
CA GLY A 79 22.47 -8.50 39.92
C GLY A 79 23.47 -9.10 38.94
N LEU A 80 24.77 -8.96 39.11
CA LEU A 80 25.78 -9.63 38.31
C LEU A 80 26.22 -10.95 38.96
N PHE A 81 26.05 -12.03 38.20
CA PHE A 81 26.47 -13.38 38.54
C PHE A 81 27.58 -13.83 37.60
N GLY A 82 28.52 -14.60 38.09
CA GLY A 82 29.57 -15.10 37.20
C GLY A 82 30.47 -16.14 37.86
N ALA A 83 31.03 -17.04 37.04
CA ALA A 83 32.00 -18.04 37.43
C ALA A 83 32.99 -18.33 36.30
N ARG A 84 34.15 -18.82 36.69
CA ARG A 84 35.09 -19.49 35.79
C ARG A 84 34.71 -20.96 35.65
N VAL A 85 34.63 -21.46 34.42
CA VAL A 85 34.38 -22.86 34.11
C VAL A 85 35.52 -23.39 33.20
N GLU A 86 35.95 -24.65 33.45
CA GLU A 86 37.05 -25.22 32.65
C GLU A 86 36.63 -25.65 31.27
N HIS A 87 35.40 -26.16 31.14
CA HIS A 87 34.84 -26.56 29.86
C HIS A 87 33.40 -26.05 29.76
N VAL A 88 33.07 -25.37 28.69
CA VAL A 88 31.71 -24.93 28.37
C VAL A 88 31.11 -25.86 27.33
N GLN A 89 30.04 -26.53 27.72
CA GLN A 89 29.09 -27.18 26.85
C GLN A 89 27.83 -26.30 26.72
N PRO A 90 26.95 -26.52 25.77
CA PRO A 90 25.68 -25.83 25.72
C PRO A 90 24.93 -25.87 27.05
N TYR A 91 24.55 -24.70 27.57
CA TYR A 91 23.99 -24.56 28.92
C TYR A 91 22.69 -23.71 28.88
N ARG A 92 21.93 -23.89 30.00
CA ARG A 92 20.81 -23.01 30.40
C ARG A 92 21.09 -22.41 31.75
N LEU A 93 20.43 -21.31 32.05
CA LEU A 93 20.44 -20.67 33.36
C LEU A 93 19.21 -21.10 34.15
N ARG A 94 19.40 -21.71 35.30
CA ARG A 94 18.34 -21.92 36.28
C ARG A 94 18.43 -20.81 37.32
N ILE A 95 17.44 -19.92 37.30
CA ILE A 95 17.41 -18.65 38.00
C ILE A 95 16.37 -18.76 39.12
N ASN A 96 16.76 -18.48 40.35
CA ASN A 96 15.86 -18.41 41.46
C ASN A 96 15.51 -16.96 41.77
N TRP A 97 14.26 -16.61 41.62
CA TRP A 97 13.68 -15.31 41.93
C TRP A 97 13.00 -15.36 43.31
N ALA A 98 12.62 -14.18 43.87
CA ALA A 98 11.79 -14.13 45.05
C ALA A 98 10.39 -14.74 44.78
N GLY A 99 10.21 -16.02 45.09
CA GLY A 99 8.93 -16.73 44.93
C GLY A 99 8.73 -17.53 43.63
N ALA A 100 9.75 -17.61 42.74
CA ALA A 100 9.68 -18.40 41.52
C ALA A 100 11.05 -18.94 41.11
N GLU A 101 11.08 -20.09 40.44
CA GLU A 101 12.25 -20.61 39.74
C GLU A 101 11.98 -20.57 38.23
N GLN A 102 12.95 -20.08 37.45
CA GLN A 102 12.91 -19.99 35.99
C GLN A 102 14.12 -20.70 35.41
N THR A 103 13.90 -21.51 34.38
CA THR A 103 14.99 -22.04 33.54
C THR A 103 14.90 -21.42 32.17
N SER A 104 15.97 -20.77 31.69
CA SER A 104 16.05 -20.13 30.38
C SER A 104 17.40 -20.32 29.72
N GLU A 105 17.45 -20.26 28.41
CA GLU A 105 18.71 -20.11 27.68
C GLU A 105 19.35 -18.76 28.04
N ASP A 106 20.66 -18.65 27.86
CA ASP A 106 21.37 -17.36 27.95
C ASP A 106 21.40 -16.69 26.57
N PRO A 107 20.71 -15.55 26.35
CA PRO A 107 20.71 -14.87 25.06
C PRO A 107 22.11 -14.47 24.58
N TYR A 108 23.04 -14.21 25.52
CA TYR A 108 24.40 -13.80 25.23
C TYR A 108 25.35 -14.96 24.89
N SER A 109 24.85 -16.20 24.92
CA SER A 109 25.59 -17.37 24.45
C SER A 109 25.52 -17.59 22.93
N PHE A 110 24.62 -16.87 22.24
CA PHE A 110 24.44 -17.00 20.80
C PHE A 110 25.30 -15.97 20.04
N GLY A 111 25.93 -16.41 18.97
CA GLY A 111 26.75 -15.55 18.08
C GLY A 111 25.92 -14.57 17.25
N PRO A 112 26.58 -13.76 16.41
CA PRO A 112 25.92 -12.96 15.40
C PRO A 112 25.18 -13.85 14.39
N LEU A 113 23.96 -13.50 14.04
CA LEU A 113 23.09 -14.28 13.15
C LEU A 113 22.83 -13.61 11.82
N LEU A 114 22.89 -12.26 11.75
CA LEU A 114 22.81 -11.53 10.50
C LEU A 114 24.09 -11.77 9.69
N GLY A 115 23.91 -12.14 8.40
CA GLY A 115 25.01 -12.34 7.46
C GLY A 115 25.69 -11.02 7.10
N GLU A 116 27.00 -11.06 6.86
CA GLU A 116 27.76 -9.88 6.41
C GLU A 116 27.27 -9.40 5.03
N MET A 117 26.78 -10.30 4.17
CA MET A 117 26.20 -9.94 2.88
C MET A 117 24.88 -9.16 3.05
N ASP A 118 24.03 -9.57 3.99
CA ASP A 118 22.76 -8.86 4.27
C ASP A 118 23.03 -7.44 4.76
N LEU A 119 24.00 -7.29 5.68
CA LEU A 119 24.40 -5.98 6.20
C LEU A 119 25.04 -5.10 5.12
N TYR A 120 25.83 -5.68 4.23
CA TYR A 120 26.40 -4.97 3.09
C TYR A 120 25.32 -4.49 2.13
N LEU A 121 24.41 -5.39 1.69
CA LEU A 121 23.32 -5.04 0.78
C LEU A 121 22.37 -4.02 1.39
N PHE A 122 22.12 -4.09 2.70
CA PHE A 122 21.35 -3.09 3.41
C PHE A 122 22.01 -1.70 3.35
N ALA A 123 23.28 -1.62 3.67
CA ALA A 123 24.04 -0.36 3.66
C ALA A 123 24.13 0.26 2.24
N GLU A 124 24.13 -0.57 1.20
CA GLU A 124 24.10 -0.13 -0.20
C GLU A 124 22.68 0.18 -0.71
N GLY A 125 21.63 0.00 0.11
CA GLY A 125 20.23 0.21 -0.28
C GLY A 125 19.70 -0.80 -1.31
N ASN A 126 20.36 -1.95 -1.43
CA ASN A 126 20.13 -2.95 -2.48
C ASN A 126 19.59 -4.30 -1.95
N HIS A 127 19.19 -4.36 -0.68
CA HIS A 127 18.62 -5.58 -0.12
C HIS A 127 17.18 -5.77 -0.60
N ARG A 128 16.92 -6.77 -1.45
CA ARG A 128 15.64 -7.00 -2.13
C ARG A 128 14.59 -7.77 -1.31
N ASP A 129 15.00 -8.34 -0.19
CA ASP A 129 14.15 -9.11 0.74
C ASP A 129 14.49 -8.72 2.18
N LEU A 130 14.37 -7.44 2.48
CA LEU A 130 14.76 -6.88 3.77
C LEU A 130 13.82 -7.35 4.89
N SER A 131 12.56 -7.63 4.57
CA SER A 131 11.56 -8.11 5.52
C SER A 131 11.82 -9.51 6.05
N SER A 132 12.60 -10.33 5.37
CA SER A 132 13.10 -11.64 5.87
C SER A 132 14.38 -11.51 6.71
N CYS A 133 15.04 -10.36 6.62
CA CYS A 133 16.35 -10.11 7.21
C CYS A 133 16.29 -9.24 8.47
N LEU A 134 15.57 -8.12 8.45
CA LEU A 134 15.39 -7.25 9.62
C LEU A 134 14.05 -7.54 10.34
N GLY A 135 13.81 -6.85 11.47
CA GLY A 135 12.64 -7.06 12.29
C GLY A 135 12.74 -8.28 13.21
N ALA A 136 11.60 -8.82 13.59
CA ALA A 136 11.47 -10.00 14.45
C ALA A 136 11.28 -11.25 13.60
N GLN A 137 12.27 -12.15 13.60
CA GLN A 137 12.28 -13.37 12.81
C GLN A 137 12.26 -14.62 13.72
N VAL A 138 11.21 -15.43 13.62
CA VAL A 138 11.12 -16.73 14.27
C VAL A 138 12.10 -17.69 13.62
N MET A 139 12.99 -18.30 14.41
CA MET A 139 14.00 -19.20 13.88
C MET A 139 14.44 -20.25 14.89
N ASN A 140 15.22 -21.23 14.42
CA ASN A 140 15.89 -22.22 15.27
C ASN A 140 17.40 -22.04 15.16
N VAL A 141 18.07 -21.80 16.28
CA VAL A 141 19.54 -21.63 16.33
C VAL A 141 20.10 -22.74 17.24
N ASP A 142 20.95 -23.60 16.68
CA ASP A 142 21.57 -24.73 17.37
C ASP A 142 20.56 -25.63 18.12
N GLY A 143 19.39 -25.89 17.52
CA GLY A 143 18.32 -26.68 18.11
C GLY A 143 17.43 -25.92 19.10
N VAL A 144 17.67 -24.63 19.31
CA VAL A 144 16.87 -23.78 20.21
C VAL A 144 15.95 -22.88 19.40
N PRO A 145 14.61 -23.07 19.47
CA PRO A 145 13.67 -22.14 18.87
C PRO A 145 13.69 -20.80 19.59
N GLY A 146 13.43 -19.71 18.88
CA GLY A 146 13.35 -18.38 19.45
C GLY A 146 13.13 -17.32 18.39
N VAL A 147 13.34 -16.05 18.73
CA VAL A 147 13.15 -14.91 17.86
C VAL A 147 14.42 -14.09 17.78
N ARG A 148 14.91 -13.85 16.56
CA ARG A 148 15.94 -12.85 16.31
C ARG A 148 15.27 -11.50 16.05
N PHE A 149 15.67 -10.50 16.81
CA PHE A 149 15.30 -9.10 16.61
C PHE A 149 16.44 -8.34 15.96
N SER A 150 16.14 -7.50 15.00
CA SER A 150 17.14 -6.66 14.35
C SER A 150 16.53 -5.35 13.86
N VAL A 151 17.22 -4.23 14.14
CA VAL A 151 16.75 -2.87 13.84
C VAL A 151 17.91 -1.94 13.50
N TRP A 152 17.66 -1.03 12.58
CA TRP A 152 18.62 0.01 12.19
C TRP A 152 18.45 1.26 13.07
N ALA A 153 19.48 1.58 13.85
CA ALA A 153 19.54 2.74 14.73
C ALA A 153 21.00 3.18 14.95
N PRO A 154 21.67 3.72 13.91
CA PRO A 154 23.11 3.95 13.90
C PRO A 154 23.57 4.99 14.92
N ASN A 155 22.72 5.92 15.32
CA ASN A 155 23.05 7.00 16.25
C ASN A 155 22.67 6.68 17.70
N ALA A 156 22.02 5.55 17.94
CA ALA A 156 21.67 5.11 19.28
C ALA A 156 22.92 4.74 20.10
N ARG A 157 22.88 5.02 21.39
CA ARG A 157 23.87 4.53 22.36
C ARG A 157 23.60 3.09 22.79
N ARG A 158 22.33 2.71 22.88
CA ARG A 158 21.86 1.39 23.19
C ARG A 158 20.49 1.16 22.55
N VAL A 159 20.25 -0.07 22.13
CA VAL A 159 18.93 -0.55 21.77
C VAL A 159 18.65 -1.81 22.58
N SER A 160 17.45 -1.93 23.15
CA SER A 160 16.98 -3.12 23.85
C SER A 160 15.62 -3.54 23.31
N VAL A 161 15.38 -4.86 23.28
CA VAL A 161 14.04 -5.39 23.00
C VAL A 161 13.27 -5.44 24.32
N VAL A 162 12.06 -4.88 24.35
CA VAL A 162 11.18 -4.88 25.53
C VAL A 162 9.80 -5.43 25.18
N GLY A 163 9.19 -6.13 26.10
CA GLY A 163 7.89 -6.75 25.96
C GLY A 163 7.45 -7.37 27.29
N ASP A 164 6.29 -8.05 27.28
CA ASP A 164 5.78 -8.72 28.50
C ASP A 164 6.74 -9.80 29.00
N PHE A 165 7.46 -10.47 28.10
CA PHE A 165 8.45 -11.51 28.43
C PHE A 165 9.62 -11.02 29.29
N ASN A 166 9.86 -9.72 29.38
CA ASN A 166 10.90 -9.14 30.24
C ASN A 166 10.39 -7.99 31.12
N ILE A 167 9.06 -7.87 31.26
CA ILE A 167 8.40 -6.84 32.09
C ILE A 167 8.75 -5.43 31.61
N TRP A 168 8.95 -5.27 30.31
CA TRP A 168 9.30 -3.99 29.65
C TRP A 168 10.57 -3.33 30.21
N ASP A 169 11.52 -4.14 30.75
CA ASP A 169 12.78 -3.68 31.35
C ASP A 169 13.93 -3.76 30.33
N GLY A 170 14.32 -2.62 29.76
CA GLY A 170 15.40 -2.51 28.77
C GLY A 170 16.80 -2.93 29.25
N ARG A 171 16.99 -3.17 30.57
CA ARG A 171 18.24 -3.71 31.14
C ARG A 171 18.43 -5.21 30.87
N ARG A 172 17.33 -5.92 30.54
CA ARG A 172 17.33 -7.40 30.45
C ARG A 172 17.74 -7.93 29.08
N HIS A 173 17.42 -7.22 28.00
CA HIS A 173 17.69 -7.67 26.64
C HIS A 173 18.29 -6.57 25.77
N PRO A 174 19.43 -5.94 26.18
CA PRO A 174 20.16 -5.04 25.30
C PRO A 174 20.81 -5.82 24.16
N MET A 175 20.77 -5.21 22.98
CA MET A 175 21.22 -5.77 21.71
C MET A 175 22.70 -5.47 21.44
N ARG A 176 23.32 -6.18 20.50
CA ARG A 176 24.67 -5.86 19.96
C ARG A 176 24.57 -5.01 18.72
N LEU A 177 25.46 -4.04 18.57
CA LEU A 177 25.62 -3.26 17.36
C LEU A 177 26.51 -4.00 16.35
N ARG A 178 26.02 -4.13 15.11
CA ARG A 178 26.79 -4.68 13.98
C ARG A 178 27.44 -3.53 13.22
N HIS A 179 28.73 -3.31 13.49
CA HIS A 179 29.52 -2.29 12.79
C HIS A 179 29.97 -2.77 11.41
N PRO A 180 30.00 -1.89 10.37
CA PRO A 180 29.64 -0.47 10.39
C PRO A 180 28.18 -0.16 10.00
N SER A 181 27.33 -1.17 9.80
CA SER A 181 25.97 -1.00 9.24
C SER A 181 25.02 -0.17 10.11
N GLY A 182 25.28 -0.04 11.40
CA GLY A 182 24.36 0.60 12.33
C GLY A 182 23.14 -0.22 12.70
N VAL A 183 23.12 -1.50 12.34
CA VAL A 183 22.06 -2.46 12.70
C VAL A 183 22.37 -3.07 14.06
N TRP A 184 21.35 -3.14 14.91
CA TRP A 184 21.38 -3.84 16.20
C TRP A 184 20.71 -5.19 16.05
N GLU A 185 21.25 -6.24 16.70
CA GLU A 185 20.65 -7.57 16.70
C GLU A 185 20.70 -8.25 18.06
N LEU A 186 19.72 -9.10 18.33
CA LEU A 186 19.66 -10.00 19.49
C LEU A 186 18.79 -11.20 19.17
N PHE A 187 19.22 -12.40 19.51
CA PHE A 187 18.40 -13.59 19.56
C PHE A 187 17.87 -13.81 20.97
N ILE A 188 16.55 -13.87 21.14
CA ILE A 188 15.92 -14.20 22.41
C ILE A 188 15.36 -15.62 22.28
N PRO A 189 16.00 -16.60 22.95
CA PRO A 189 15.59 -18.00 22.88
C PRO A 189 14.25 -18.22 23.58
N ARG A 190 13.48 -19.19 23.05
CA ARG A 190 12.18 -19.64 23.57
C ARG A 190 11.04 -18.63 23.45
N LEU A 191 11.26 -17.50 22.80
CA LEU A 191 10.15 -16.65 22.37
C LEU A 191 9.45 -17.26 21.16
N GLU A 192 8.16 -17.00 21.05
CA GLU A 192 7.29 -17.54 20.01
C GLU A 192 6.59 -16.42 19.22
N ALA A 193 5.94 -16.78 18.14
CA ALA A 193 5.03 -15.87 17.44
C ALA A 193 3.86 -15.45 18.35
N GLY A 194 3.39 -14.21 18.18
CA GLY A 194 2.33 -13.61 18.99
C GLY A 194 2.84 -12.73 20.14
N GLU A 195 4.11 -12.82 20.49
CA GLU A 195 4.71 -11.94 21.50
C GLU A 195 4.67 -10.47 21.05
N THR A 196 4.31 -9.59 21.99
CA THR A 196 4.30 -8.14 21.75
C THR A 196 5.61 -7.51 22.19
N TYR A 197 6.14 -6.60 21.37
CA TYR A 197 7.42 -5.98 21.65
C TYR A 197 7.54 -4.56 21.13
N LYS A 198 8.53 -3.84 21.64
CA LYS A 198 9.07 -2.58 21.14
C LYS A 198 10.59 -2.56 21.26
N TYR A 199 11.21 -1.57 20.62
CA TYR A 199 12.59 -1.21 20.87
C TYR A 199 12.65 -0.04 21.87
N GLU A 200 13.36 -0.26 22.99
CA GLU A 200 13.76 0.84 23.87
C GLU A 200 15.12 1.35 23.44
N ILE A 201 15.14 2.59 22.96
CA ILE A 201 16.32 3.22 22.35
C ILE A 201 16.85 4.29 23.31
N LEU A 202 18.10 4.19 23.72
CA LEU A 202 18.80 5.28 24.38
C LEU A 202 19.51 6.12 23.30
N SER A 203 19.02 7.36 23.09
CA SER A 203 19.57 8.26 22.09
C SER A 203 20.97 8.79 22.48
N ALA A 204 21.66 9.45 21.53
CA ALA A 204 22.91 10.11 21.77
C ALA A 204 22.81 11.21 22.85
N GLU A 205 21.65 11.80 23.01
CA GLU A 205 21.33 12.86 23.98
C GLU A 205 20.78 12.33 25.31
N GLU A 206 20.89 11.00 25.54
CA GLU A 206 20.44 10.31 26.76
C GLU A 206 18.92 10.26 26.97
N ALA A 207 18.13 10.56 25.93
CA ALA A 207 16.69 10.35 25.97
C ALA A 207 16.35 8.87 25.75
N VAL A 208 15.42 8.35 26.55
CA VAL A 208 14.87 6.99 26.37
C VAL A 208 13.64 7.07 25.49
N LEU A 209 13.69 6.44 24.33
CA LEU A 209 12.62 6.38 23.35
C LEU A 209 12.04 4.98 23.30
N LEU A 210 10.71 4.87 23.16
CA LEU A 210 10.03 3.59 23.01
C LEU A 210 9.40 3.51 21.62
N LYS A 211 9.99 2.72 20.72
CA LYS A 211 9.67 2.68 19.30
C LYS A 211 9.08 1.33 18.86
N ALA A 212 8.04 1.39 18.02
CA ALA A 212 7.60 0.21 17.27
C ALA A 212 8.67 -0.20 16.24
N ASP A 213 8.64 -1.43 15.80
CA ASP A 213 9.58 -1.93 14.82
C ASP A 213 9.22 -1.42 13.41
N PRO A 214 10.13 -0.71 12.72
CA PRO A 214 9.91 -0.28 11.33
C PRO A 214 9.66 -1.42 10.35
N MET A 215 10.22 -2.61 10.68
CA MET A 215 10.12 -3.82 9.87
C MET A 215 9.07 -4.81 10.38
N ALA A 216 8.17 -4.36 11.27
CA ALA A 216 7.12 -5.23 11.80
C ALA A 216 6.26 -5.81 10.68
N LEU A 217 6.07 -7.12 10.69
CA LEU A 217 5.17 -7.84 9.78
C LEU A 217 3.74 -7.97 10.34
N ALA A 218 3.58 -7.70 11.64
CA ALA A 218 2.30 -7.66 12.33
C ALA A 218 2.35 -6.65 13.49
N THR A 219 1.19 -6.10 13.83
CA THR A 219 1.05 -5.07 14.87
C THR A 219 -0.13 -5.38 15.77
N GLN A 220 -0.17 -4.75 16.94
CA GLN A 220 -1.37 -4.72 17.75
C GLN A 220 -2.44 -3.86 17.11
N LEU A 221 -3.70 -4.16 17.43
CA LEU A 221 -4.84 -3.33 17.05
C LEU A 221 -4.76 -1.95 17.73
N PRO A 222 -4.86 -0.85 17.00
CA PRO A 222 -4.96 0.47 17.60
C PRO A 222 -6.12 0.60 18.61
N PRO A 223 -5.96 1.34 19.72
CA PRO A 223 -4.91 2.33 19.99
C PRO A 223 -3.61 1.76 20.59
N LEU A 224 -3.49 0.44 20.69
CA LEU A 224 -2.22 -0.19 21.10
C LEU A 224 -1.18 0.02 20.00
N THR A 225 0.10 0.10 20.41
CA THR A 225 1.17 0.59 19.53
C THR A 225 2.39 -0.32 19.47
N SER A 226 2.28 -1.55 19.97
CA SER A 226 3.39 -2.50 19.92
C SER A 226 3.38 -3.28 18.60
N SER A 227 4.57 -3.66 18.18
CA SER A 227 4.76 -4.66 17.15
C SER A 227 4.48 -6.05 17.71
N VAL A 228 4.12 -6.97 16.83
CA VAL A 228 3.85 -8.37 17.17
C VAL A 228 4.81 -9.25 16.39
N VAL A 229 5.39 -10.25 17.04
CA VAL A 229 6.19 -11.28 16.36
C VAL A 229 5.25 -12.07 15.44
N ALA A 230 5.37 -11.89 14.13
CA ALA A 230 4.53 -12.57 13.16
C ALA A 230 4.84 -14.07 13.09
N SER A 231 3.81 -14.88 12.91
CA SER A 231 4.00 -16.27 12.52
C SER A 231 4.62 -16.34 11.11
N PRO A 232 5.52 -17.29 10.85
CA PRO A 232 5.93 -17.56 9.47
C PRO A 232 4.70 -17.85 8.61
N MET A 233 4.63 -17.23 7.43
CA MET A 233 3.50 -17.45 6.52
C MET A 233 3.51 -18.90 6.05
N SER A 234 2.38 -19.60 6.23
CA SER A 234 2.21 -21.02 5.90
C SER A 234 1.14 -21.27 4.84
N LEU A 235 0.65 -20.21 4.18
CA LEU A 235 -0.40 -20.31 3.18
C LEU A 235 0.06 -21.17 1.98
N ASP A 236 -0.75 -22.18 1.63
CA ASP A 236 -0.62 -22.92 0.39
C ASP A 236 -1.34 -22.16 -0.74
N TRP A 237 -0.58 -21.42 -1.53
CA TRP A 237 -1.10 -20.59 -2.62
C TRP A 237 -1.70 -21.44 -3.73
N GLN A 238 -2.94 -21.12 -4.11
CA GLN A 238 -3.67 -21.78 -5.19
C GLN A 238 -3.74 -20.94 -6.48
N ASP A 239 -3.00 -19.84 -6.53
CA ASP A 239 -3.06 -18.82 -7.56
C ASP A 239 -2.03 -19.01 -8.70
N ALA A 240 -1.41 -20.17 -8.80
CA ALA A 240 -0.33 -20.43 -9.77
C ALA A 240 -0.71 -20.11 -11.23
N THR A 241 -1.97 -20.36 -11.63
CA THR A 241 -2.47 -20.02 -12.96
C THR A 241 -2.50 -18.51 -13.16
N TRP A 242 -3.06 -17.77 -12.20
CA TRP A 242 -3.10 -16.31 -12.22
C TRP A 242 -1.69 -15.72 -12.34
N MET A 243 -0.77 -16.18 -11.50
CA MET A 243 0.61 -15.67 -11.49
C MET A 243 1.36 -15.93 -12.81
N GLN A 244 1.05 -17.00 -13.51
CA GLN A 244 1.59 -17.28 -14.86
C GLN A 244 0.97 -16.37 -15.93
N GLU A 245 -0.31 -16.06 -15.82
CA GLU A 245 -1.08 -15.30 -16.80
C GLU A 245 -1.16 -13.81 -16.49
N ARG A 246 -0.73 -13.36 -15.29
CA ARG A 246 -0.80 -11.99 -14.82
C ARG A 246 -0.32 -10.96 -15.86
N ALA A 247 0.87 -11.19 -16.42
CA ALA A 247 1.43 -10.30 -17.43
C ALA A 247 0.55 -10.21 -18.70
N HIS A 248 -0.23 -11.27 -18.99
CA HIS A 248 -1.19 -11.26 -20.10
C HIS A 248 -2.43 -10.43 -19.76
N HIS A 249 -2.96 -10.55 -18.55
CA HIS A 249 -4.13 -9.80 -18.11
C HIS A 249 -3.85 -8.30 -17.94
N GLN A 250 -2.60 -7.94 -17.68
CA GLN A 250 -2.16 -6.57 -17.39
C GLN A 250 -1.42 -5.89 -18.56
N ARG A 251 -1.51 -6.43 -19.78
CA ARG A 251 -0.97 -5.75 -20.97
C ARG A 251 -1.68 -4.42 -21.23
N PRO A 252 -1.01 -3.43 -21.86
CA PRO A 252 -1.63 -2.14 -22.18
C PRO A 252 -2.88 -2.25 -23.06
N ASP A 253 -2.97 -3.27 -23.89
CA ASP A 253 -4.12 -3.55 -24.77
C ASP A 253 -5.20 -4.45 -24.14
N ALA A 254 -5.01 -4.91 -22.90
CA ALA A 254 -6.03 -5.65 -22.16
C ALA A 254 -7.06 -4.69 -21.51
N PRO A 255 -8.31 -5.16 -21.28
CA PRO A 255 -9.26 -4.39 -20.50
C PRO A 255 -8.78 -4.28 -19.05
N LEU A 256 -8.80 -3.08 -18.49
CA LEU A 256 -8.48 -2.81 -17.09
C LEU A 256 -9.57 -1.91 -16.51
N SER A 257 -10.42 -2.51 -15.70
CA SER A 257 -11.50 -1.85 -14.96
C SER A 257 -11.33 -2.13 -13.47
N ILE A 258 -11.11 -1.07 -12.69
CA ILE A 258 -10.67 -1.13 -11.31
C ILE A 258 -11.82 -0.70 -10.40
N TYR A 259 -12.11 -1.49 -9.38
CA TYR A 259 -13.01 -1.16 -8.28
C TYR A 259 -12.20 -0.72 -7.07
N GLU A 260 -12.14 0.57 -6.82
CA GLU A 260 -11.44 1.15 -5.66
C GLU A 260 -12.33 1.07 -4.43
N LEU A 261 -11.77 0.63 -3.29
CA LEU A 261 -12.53 0.54 -2.04
C LEU A 261 -11.70 0.80 -0.79
N HIS A 262 -12.36 1.36 0.22
CA HIS A 262 -11.90 1.42 1.59
C HIS A 262 -12.45 0.22 2.38
N VAL A 263 -11.57 -0.67 2.81
CA VAL A 263 -11.91 -1.95 3.44
C VAL A 263 -12.83 -1.77 4.65
N GLY A 264 -12.55 -0.77 5.49
CA GLY A 264 -13.28 -0.53 6.74
C GLY A 264 -14.70 0.01 6.59
N SER A 265 -15.06 0.53 5.40
CA SER A 265 -16.37 1.17 5.18
C SER A 265 -17.13 0.65 3.95
N TRP A 266 -16.60 -0.37 3.27
CA TRP A 266 -17.34 -1.02 2.18
C TRP A 266 -18.58 -1.73 2.73
N GLN A 267 -18.37 -2.63 3.68
CA GLN A 267 -19.42 -3.28 4.48
C GLN A 267 -18.83 -3.69 5.83
N CYS A 268 -19.63 -3.62 6.90
CA CYS A 268 -19.22 -3.98 8.26
C CYS A 268 -20.39 -4.62 9.02
N GLU A 269 -20.09 -5.16 10.19
CA GLU A 269 -21.13 -5.62 11.10
C GLU A 269 -21.68 -4.42 11.88
N LEU A 270 -23.00 -4.26 11.87
CA LEU A 270 -23.67 -3.19 12.59
C LEU A 270 -24.26 -3.74 13.89
N ASP A 271 -24.33 -2.90 14.90
CA ASP A 271 -25.04 -3.18 16.14
C ASP A 271 -26.56 -2.92 16.00
N ASP A 272 -27.32 -3.14 17.08
CA ASP A 272 -28.76 -2.94 17.12
C ASP A 272 -29.18 -1.46 16.90
N THR A 273 -28.26 -0.51 16.99
CA THR A 273 -28.50 0.92 16.75
C THR A 273 -28.18 1.31 15.30
N GLY A 274 -27.55 0.43 14.53
CA GLY A 274 -27.09 0.69 13.16
C GLY A 274 -25.71 1.31 13.08
N GLU A 275 -24.97 1.37 14.19
CA GLU A 275 -23.59 1.82 14.21
C GLU A 275 -22.62 0.65 13.96
N VAL A 276 -21.38 0.97 13.53
CA VAL A 276 -20.37 -0.04 13.25
C VAL A 276 -19.94 -0.75 14.54
N ALA A 277 -20.33 -2.00 14.69
CA ALA A 277 -19.90 -2.87 15.80
C ALA A 277 -18.47 -3.37 15.60
N ARG A 278 -18.12 -3.79 14.37
CA ARG A 278 -16.78 -4.18 13.97
C ARG A 278 -16.60 -4.19 12.45
N HIS A 279 -15.37 -4.07 12.03
CA HIS A 279 -15.01 -4.31 10.63
C HIS A 279 -15.01 -5.81 10.30
N TYR A 280 -15.28 -6.15 9.04
CA TYR A 280 -15.11 -7.52 8.57
C TYR A 280 -13.63 -7.90 8.54
N LYS A 281 -13.35 -9.17 8.85
CA LYS A 281 -12.04 -9.78 8.64
C LYS A 281 -11.86 -10.12 7.17
N TRP A 282 -10.62 -10.28 6.74
CA TRP A 282 -10.27 -10.61 5.35
C TRP A 282 -11.04 -11.80 4.80
N THR A 283 -11.25 -12.84 5.62
CA THR A 283 -12.00 -14.04 5.24
C THR A 283 -13.49 -13.77 5.02
N GLU A 284 -14.10 -12.91 5.83
CA GLU A 284 -15.50 -12.50 5.68
C GLU A 284 -15.68 -11.58 4.47
N LEU A 285 -14.72 -10.66 4.29
CA LEU A 285 -14.69 -9.73 3.15
C LEU A 285 -14.59 -10.50 1.83
N ALA A 286 -13.69 -11.52 1.74
CA ALA A 286 -13.55 -12.36 0.56
C ALA A 286 -14.89 -12.97 0.13
N GLN A 287 -15.67 -13.48 1.08
CA GLN A 287 -16.95 -14.15 0.79
C GLN A 287 -18.02 -13.20 0.23
N LYS A 288 -17.91 -11.91 0.51
CA LYS A 288 -18.91 -10.89 0.11
C LYS A 288 -18.43 -10.08 -1.09
N LEU A 289 -17.20 -9.59 -1.04
CA LEU A 289 -16.65 -8.67 -2.04
C LEU A 289 -16.35 -9.37 -3.37
N ILE A 290 -15.74 -10.56 -3.33
CA ILE A 290 -15.35 -11.26 -4.54
C ILE A 290 -16.54 -11.55 -5.47
N PRO A 291 -17.65 -12.16 -4.98
CA PRO A 291 -18.83 -12.38 -5.83
C PRO A 291 -19.45 -11.08 -6.34
N TYR A 292 -19.40 -10.01 -5.54
CA TYR A 292 -19.92 -8.70 -5.92
C TYR A 292 -19.13 -8.09 -7.08
N VAL A 293 -17.81 -8.08 -6.98
CA VAL A 293 -16.91 -7.56 -8.02
C VAL A 293 -17.01 -8.38 -9.30
N GLN A 294 -17.09 -9.72 -9.20
CA GLN A 294 -17.32 -10.62 -10.35
C GLN A 294 -18.65 -10.35 -11.03
N GLN A 295 -19.73 -10.16 -10.26
CA GLN A 295 -21.06 -9.84 -10.82
C GLN A 295 -21.04 -8.53 -11.61
N LEU A 296 -20.30 -7.54 -11.15
CA LEU A 296 -20.14 -6.26 -11.80
C LEU A 296 -19.10 -6.28 -12.94
N GLY A 297 -18.32 -7.35 -13.09
CA GLY A 297 -17.37 -7.52 -14.18
C GLY A 297 -16.12 -6.63 -14.09
N PHE A 298 -15.77 -6.11 -12.92
CA PHE A 298 -14.49 -5.45 -12.72
C PHE A 298 -13.35 -6.47 -12.81
N THR A 299 -12.23 -6.06 -13.40
CA THR A 299 -11.06 -6.93 -13.57
C THR A 299 -10.13 -6.90 -12.36
N HIS A 300 -10.10 -5.80 -11.65
CA HIS A 300 -9.21 -5.58 -10.49
C HIS A 300 -9.95 -4.90 -9.35
N ILE A 301 -9.44 -5.14 -8.15
CA ILE A 301 -9.77 -4.38 -6.93
C ILE A 301 -8.56 -3.50 -6.62
N GLU A 302 -8.80 -2.23 -6.25
CA GLU A 302 -7.79 -1.37 -5.66
C GLU A 302 -8.15 -1.11 -4.20
N LEU A 303 -7.29 -1.56 -3.29
CA LEU A 303 -7.45 -1.34 -1.86
C LEU A 303 -6.81 -0.01 -1.48
N MET A 304 -7.58 0.93 -0.94
CA MET A 304 -7.02 2.10 -0.24
C MET A 304 -6.03 1.62 0.81
N PRO A 305 -5.09 2.47 1.31
CA PRO A 305 -3.94 1.99 2.05
C PRO A 305 -4.32 1.11 3.25
N ILE A 306 -3.82 -0.12 3.23
CA ILE A 306 -4.05 -1.12 4.29
C ILE A 306 -2.87 -1.30 5.22
N MET A 307 -1.76 -0.59 5.01
CA MET A 307 -0.63 -0.57 5.93
C MET A 307 -1.10 -0.08 7.29
N GLU A 308 -0.51 -0.64 8.38
CA GLU A 308 -0.94 -0.23 9.72
C GLU A 308 -0.70 1.26 9.96
N HIS A 309 -1.72 1.93 10.47
CA HIS A 309 -1.76 3.37 10.71
C HIS A 309 -2.48 3.67 12.04
N PRO A 310 -2.07 4.74 12.77
CA PRO A 310 -2.60 5.02 14.11
C PRO A 310 -4.00 5.61 14.07
N PHE A 311 -4.30 6.43 13.05
CA PHE A 311 -5.53 7.23 12.97
C PHE A 311 -6.42 6.78 11.81
N GLY A 312 -7.61 6.24 12.10
CA GLY A 312 -8.57 5.79 11.09
C GLY A 312 -9.03 6.88 10.13
N GLY A 313 -9.14 8.12 10.61
CA GLY A 313 -9.50 9.29 9.80
C GLY A 313 -8.46 9.70 8.75
N SER A 314 -7.28 9.09 8.76
CA SER A 314 -6.30 9.23 7.67
C SER A 314 -6.60 8.31 6.47
N TRP A 315 -7.59 7.43 6.58
CA TRP A 315 -7.96 6.42 5.56
C TRP A 315 -6.82 5.49 5.17
N GLY A 316 -5.78 5.43 6.00
CA GLY A 316 -4.55 4.68 5.76
C GLY A 316 -3.41 5.48 5.13
N TYR A 317 -3.61 6.74 4.73
CA TYR A 317 -2.57 7.57 4.11
C TYR A 317 -1.50 8.10 5.07
N GLN A 318 -1.58 7.75 6.35
CA GLN A 318 -0.54 8.05 7.35
C GLN A 318 0.00 6.74 7.97
N PRO A 319 0.66 5.87 7.18
CA PRO A 319 1.13 4.58 7.67
C PRO A 319 2.33 4.73 8.59
N LEU A 320 2.36 3.93 9.66
CA LEU A 320 3.52 3.78 10.55
C LEU A 320 4.30 2.50 10.27
N SER A 321 3.66 1.48 9.69
CA SER A 321 4.32 0.23 9.34
C SER A 321 4.20 -0.01 7.84
N GLN A 322 5.32 0.01 7.13
CA GLN A 322 5.36 -0.19 5.69
C GLN A 322 5.28 -1.67 5.26
N PHE A 323 5.30 -2.62 6.21
CA PHE A 323 5.38 -4.06 5.93
C PHE A 323 4.22 -4.86 6.55
N ALA A 324 3.44 -4.28 7.47
CA ALA A 324 2.33 -4.98 8.12
C ALA A 324 0.98 -4.50 7.58
N PRO A 325 0.08 -5.41 7.17
CA PRO A 325 -1.32 -5.08 6.96
C PRO A 325 -1.98 -4.72 8.30
N SER A 326 -2.94 -3.81 8.26
CA SER A 326 -3.62 -3.34 9.46
C SER A 326 -4.32 -4.47 10.22
N ALA A 327 -4.05 -4.55 11.52
CA ALA A 327 -4.67 -5.52 12.44
C ALA A 327 -6.20 -5.35 12.56
N ARG A 328 -6.76 -4.24 12.06
CA ARG A 328 -8.22 -4.01 12.01
C ARG A 328 -8.96 -5.11 11.27
N TYR A 329 -8.35 -5.62 10.21
CA TYR A 329 -9.01 -6.52 9.26
C TYR A 329 -8.53 -7.98 9.40
N GLY A 330 -7.60 -8.27 10.31
CA GLY A 330 -7.11 -9.63 10.57
C GLY A 330 -5.60 -9.77 10.54
N THR A 331 -5.15 -10.99 10.37
CA THR A 331 -3.73 -11.33 10.36
C THR A 331 -3.13 -11.17 8.95
N PRO A 332 -1.79 -11.08 8.83
CA PRO A 332 -1.12 -11.11 7.53
C PRO A 332 -1.45 -12.37 6.69
N GLU A 333 -1.59 -13.53 7.32
CA GLU A 333 -1.95 -14.77 6.63
C GLU A 333 -3.39 -14.74 6.11
N GLU A 334 -4.33 -14.13 6.85
CA GLU A 334 -5.71 -13.91 6.38
C GLU A 334 -5.75 -12.94 5.19
N PHE A 335 -4.89 -11.90 5.17
CA PHE A 335 -4.76 -11.02 4.02
C PHE A 335 -4.20 -11.76 2.80
N ALA A 336 -3.15 -12.56 2.96
CA ALA A 336 -2.63 -13.40 1.88
C ALA A 336 -3.70 -14.36 1.35
N ALA A 337 -4.52 -14.96 2.23
CA ALA A 337 -5.63 -15.82 1.83
C ALA A 337 -6.72 -15.05 1.05
N PHE A 338 -6.98 -13.79 1.39
CA PHE A 338 -7.88 -12.91 0.64
C PHE A 338 -7.35 -12.66 -0.79
N VAL A 339 -6.08 -12.31 -0.94
CA VAL A 339 -5.45 -12.11 -2.27
C VAL A 339 -5.51 -13.39 -3.09
N ASN A 340 -5.14 -14.53 -2.49
CA ASN A 340 -5.25 -15.84 -3.13
C ASN A 340 -6.68 -16.13 -3.63
N ALA A 341 -7.71 -15.82 -2.84
CA ALA A 341 -9.11 -16.01 -3.23
C ALA A 341 -9.51 -15.09 -4.39
N CYS A 342 -9.02 -13.84 -4.43
CA CYS A 342 -9.22 -12.93 -5.56
C CYS A 342 -8.63 -13.51 -6.85
N HIS A 343 -7.40 -13.99 -6.81
CA HIS A 343 -6.71 -14.59 -7.96
C HIS A 343 -7.42 -15.85 -8.48
N VAL A 344 -7.84 -16.73 -7.58
CA VAL A 344 -8.63 -17.94 -7.94
C VAL A 344 -9.96 -17.54 -8.62
N ALA A 345 -10.51 -16.38 -8.25
CA ALA A 345 -11.72 -15.83 -8.85
C ALA A 345 -11.46 -15.05 -10.16
N GLY A 346 -10.21 -14.90 -10.60
CA GLY A 346 -9.83 -14.15 -11.80
C GLY A 346 -9.82 -12.63 -11.60
N ILE A 347 -9.60 -12.15 -10.36
CA ILE A 347 -9.57 -10.73 -10.01
C ILE A 347 -8.16 -10.38 -9.53
N GLY A 348 -7.55 -9.36 -10.14
CA GLY A 348 -6.28 -8.79 -9.68
C GLY A 348 -6.47 -7.88 -8.47
N VAL A 349 -5.41 -7.72 -7.67
CA VAL A 349 -5.41 -6.86 -6.48
C VAL A 349 -4.32 -5.80 -6.60
N ILE A 350 -4.73 -4.53 -6.60
CA ILE A 350 -3.87 -3.36 -6.56
C ILE A 350 -3.89 -2.81 -5.14
N LEU A 351 -2.75 -2.38 -4.66
CA LEU A 351 -2.62 -1.78 -3.34
C LEU A 351 -2.21 -0.31 -3.47
N ASP A 352 -2.94 0.56 -2.79
CA ASP A 352 -2.55 1.95 -2.64
C ASP A 352 -1.39 2.03 -1.63
N TRP A 353 -0.24 2.53 -2.07
CA TRP A 353 1.02 2.52 -1.33
C TRP A 353 1.56 3.94 -1.17
N VAL A 354 1.94 4.30 0.06
CA VAL A 354 2.28 5.67 0.48
C VAL A 354 3.78 5.79 0.77
N PRO A 355 4.63 6.06 -0.24
CA PRO A 355 6.08 6.22 -0.04
C PRO A 355 6.52 7.66 0.21
N ALA A 356 5.63 8.64 0.09
CA ALA A 356 5.99 10.06 0.12
C ALA A 356 6.23 10.57 1.54
N HIS A 357 5.43 10.12 2.50
CA HIS A 357 5.40 10.71 3.84
C HIS A 357 4.89 9.72 4.91
N PHE A 358 5.03 10.11 6.18
CA PHE A 358 4.57 9.35 7.35
C PHE A 358 4.22 10.29 8.51
N PRO A 359 3.35 9.88 9.45
CA PRO A 359 2.97 10.71 10.60
C PRO A 359 4.10 10.81 11.64
N ASP A 360 4.04 11.86 12.49
CA ASP A 360 5.05 12.16 13.49
C ASP A 360 4.81 11.52 14.87
N ASP A 361 3.96 10.50 14.94
CA ASP A 361 3.67 9.77 16.18
C ASP A 361 4.95 9.29 16.88
N ALA A 362 5.03 9.56 18.18
CA ALA A 362 6.25 9.34 18.98
C ALA A 362 6.75 7.89 18.99
N HIS A 363 5.85 6.91 18.83
CA HIS A 363 6.20 5.49 18.76
C HIS A 363 6.57 5.00 17.35
N GLY A 364 6.40 5.86 16.33
CA GLY A 364 6.68 5.56 14.93
C GLY A 364 8.10 5.93 14.50
N LEU A 365 8.22 6.24 13.20
CA LEU A 365 9.51 6.50 12.54
C LEU A 365 10.14 7.86 12.87
N ALA A 366 9.32 8.84 13.28
CA ALA A 366 9.77 10.20 13.56
C ALA A 366 10.90 10.21 14.60
N HIS A 367 12.03 10.81 14.30
CA HIS A 367 13.22 10.87 15.16
C HIS A 367 13.57 9.50 15.77
N PHE A 368 13.63 8.46 14.94
CA PHE A 368 13.60 7.06 15.37
C PHE A 368 14.67 6.71 16.40
N ASP A 369 15.92 7.12 16.19
CA ASP A 369 17.03 6.90 17.11
C ASP A 369 17.44 8.17 17.90
N GLY A 370 16.54 9.17 17.93
CA GLY A 370 16.78 10.48 18.49
C GLY A 370 17.26 11.52 17.46
N THR A 371 17.45 11.09 16.22
CA THR A 371 17.83 11.96 15.09
C THR A 371 16.79 11.85 13.98
N ALA A 372 16.81 12.76 13.01
CA ALA A 372 16.05 12.64 11.76
C ALA A 372 16.65 11.49 10.92
N LEU A 373 16.23 10.24 11.22
CA LEU A 373 16.79 9.03 10.62
C LEU A 373 16.12 8.68 9.30
N TYR A 374 14.80 8.62 9.28
CA TYR A 374 14.00 8.30 8.10
C TYR A 374 13.58 9.56 7.33
N GLU A 375 13.45 10.69 8.00
CA GLU A 375 13.05 11.98 7.45
C GLU A 375 14.25 12.90 7.16
N TYR A 376 14.02 13.98 6.39
CA TYR A 376 14.97 15.06 6.25
C TYR A 376 15.02 15.88 7.55
N ALA A 377 16.24 16.24 7.99
CA ALA A 377 16.45 17.02 9.22
C ALA A 377 15.99 18.48 9.10
N ASN A 378 15.99 19.05 7.89
CA ASN A 378 15.54 20.40 7.64
C ASN A 378 14.01 20.40 7.42
N PRO A 379 13.20 21.09 8.25
CA PRO A 379 11.74 21.12 8.07
C PRO A 379 11.27 21.71 6.73
N LEU A 380 12.07 22.55 6.08
CA LEU A 380 11.79 23.06 4.74
C LEU A 380 11.90 21.99 3.63
N GLU A 381 12.41 20.81 3.96
CA GLU A 381 12.49 19.62 3.09
C GLU A 381 11.72 18.44 3.67
N GLY A 382 11.69 18.33 5.00
CA GLY A 382 11.26 17.15 5.74
C GLY A 382 9.85 17.19 6.32
N TYR A 383 9.11 18.30 6.15
CA TYR A 383 7.76 18.43 6.71
C TYR A 383 6.75 18.86 5.66
N HIS A 384 5.62 18.17 5.58
CA HIS A 384 4.55 18.47 4.64
C HIS A 384 3.45 19.30 5.31
N PRO A 385 3.27 20.59 4.94
CA PRO A 385 2.37 21.50 5.67
C PRO A 385 0.88 21.17 5.52
N ASP A 386 0.46 20.59 4.38
CA ASP A 386 -0.96 20.28 4.12
C ASP A 386 -1.44 19.07 4.92
N TRP A 387 -0.56 18.09 5.14
CA TRP A 387 -0.90 16.81 5.78
C TRP A 387 -0.35 16.66 7.19
N ASN A 388 0.46 17.64 7.67
CA ASN A 388 1.16 17.57 8.95
C ASN A 388 1.98 16.29 9.12
N THR A 389 2.70 15.89 8.08
CA THR A 389 3.48 14.65 8.01
C THR A 389 4.94 14.93 7.74
N LEU A 390 5.80 13.97 8.08
CA LEU A 390 7.23 13.98 7.76
C LEU A 390 7.47 13.37 6.38
N ILE A 391 8.48 13.85 5.67
CA ILE A 391 8.86 13.41 4.33
C ILE A 391 10.06 12.46 4.43
N TYR A 392 9.96 11.28 3.82
CA TYR A 392 11.07 10.33 3.74
C TYR A 392 12.29 10.93 3.05
N ASN A 393 13.46 10.77 3.66
CA ASN A 393 14.73 11.14 3.06
C ASN A 393 15.20 10.05 2.07
N LEU A 394 14.62 10.04 0.88
CA LEU A 394 14.93 9.07 -0.18
C LEU A 394 16.35 9.25 -0.76
N GLY A 395 17.05 10.33 -0.42
CA GLY A 395 18.47 10.53 -0.70
C GLY A 395 19.38 9.74 0.23
N ARG A 396 18.87 9.21 1.37
CA ARG A 396 19.62 8.32 2.23
C ARG A 396 19.49 6.88 1.74
N THR A 397 20.62 6.23 1.50
CA THR A 397 20.70 4.91 0.87
C THR A 397 19.85 3.86 1.60
N GLU A 398 19.92 3.83 2.94
CA GLU A 398 19.17 2.87 3.74
C GLU A 398 17.64 3.13 3.69
N VAL A 399 17.22 4.40 3.63
CA VAL A 399 15.80 4.78 3.51
C VAL A 399 15.28 4.45 2.11
N HIS A 400 16.07 4.72 1.09
CA HIS A 400 15.82 4.30 -0.29
C HIS A 400 15.59 2.77 -0.37
N GLY A 401 16.53 1.99 0.21
CA GLY A 401 16.43 0.53 0.27
C GLY A 401 15.25 0.03 1.09
N PHE A 402 14.92 0.70 2.21
CA PHE A 402 13.76 0.40 3.04
C PHE A 402 12.44 0.53 2.25
N MET A 403 12.25 1.62 1.52
CA MET A 403 11.05 1.83 0.72
C MET A 403 10.98 0.90 -0.49
N LEU A 404 12.11 0.64 -1.16
CA LEU A 404 12.17 -0.34 -2.24
C LEU A 404 11.79 -1.75 -1.75
N ALA A 405 12.33 -2.15 -0.60
CA ALA A 405 12.01 -3.44 0.01
C ALA A 405 10.53 -3.54 0.44
N SER A 406 9.91 -2.43 0.90
CA SER A 406 8.48 -2.37 1.18
C SER A 406 7.64 -2.68 -0.07
N ALA A 407 7.93 -2.02 -1.19
CA ALA A 407 7.22 -2.30 -2.45
C ALA A 407 7.35 -3.78 -2.86
N LEU A 408 8.58 -4.31 -2.84
CA LEU A 408 8.85 -5.70 -3.18
C LEU A 408 8.18 -6.69 -2.21
N HIS A 409 8.09 -6.34 -0.92
CA HIS A 409 7.40 -7.16 0.07
C HIS A 409 5.93 -7.40 -0.31
N TRP A 410 5.18 -6.35 -0.62
CA TRP A 410 3.78 -6.49 -1.05
C TRP A 410 3.65 -7.29 -2.34
N LEU A 411 4.50 -7.02 -3.31
CA LEU A 411 4.45 -7.68 -4.62
C LEU A 411 4.87 -9.15 -4.59
N LYS A 412 5.85 -9.52 -3.74
CA LYS A 412 6.42 -10.89 -3.71
C LYS A 412 5.81 -11.78 -2.65
N HIS A 413 5.59 -11.26 -1.43
CA HIS A 413 5.10 -12.07 -0.31
C HIS A 413 3.58 -12.15 -0.26
N PHE A 414 2.88 -11.10 -0.75
CA PHE A 414 1.42 -11.08 -0.82
C PHE A 414 0.87 -11.23 -2.24
N HIS A 415 1.73 -11.43 -3.24
CA HIS A 415 1.36 -11.60 -4.66
C HIS A 415 0.52 -10.44 -5.23
N ILE A 416 0.65 -9.24 -4.69
CA ILE A 416 -0.08 -8.05 -5.17
C ILE A 416 0.25 -7.78 -6.64
N ASP A 417 -0.75 -7.44 -7.44
CA ASP A 417 -0.67 -7.29 -8.89
C ASP A 417 -0.28 -5.88 -9.35
N GLY A 418 -0.35 -4.91 -8.47
CA GLY A 418 0.06 -3.55 -8.77
C GLY A 418 0.10 -2.67 -7.53
N LEU A 419 0.88 -1.59 -7.61
CA LEU A 419 0.91 -0.53 -6.63
C LEU A 419 0.43 0.77 -7.26
N ARG A 420 -0.59 1.39 -6.67
CA ARG A 420 -0.89 2.80 -6.88
C ARG A 420 0.00 3.59 -5.93
N VAL A 421 0.87 4.41 -6.47
CA VAL A 421 1.83 5.22 -5.72
C VAL A 421 1.20 6.56 -5.44
N ASP A 422 0.93 6.79 -4.15
CA ASP A 422 0.29 7.99 -3.63
C ASP A 422 1.18 9.22 -3.78
N ALA A 423 0.56 10.37 -4.08
CA ALA A 423 1.15 11.70 -4.02
C ALA A 423 2.48 11.86 -4.78
N VAL A 424 2.64 11.23 -5.95
CA VAL A 424 3.88 11.33 -6.76
C VAL A 424 4.24 12.78 -7.06
N ALA A 425 3.26 13.65 -7.29
CA ALA A 425 3.50 15.08 -7.50
C ALA A 425 4.30 15.72 -6.36
N SER A 426 4.00 15.37 -5.10
CA SER A 426 4.71 15.87 -3.91
C SER A 426 6.15 15.35 -3.83
N MET A 427 6.42 14.20 -4.43
CA MET A 427 7.76 13.61 -4.48
C MET A 427 8.63 14.24 -5.58
N LEU A 428 8.02 14.73 -6.68
CA LEU A 428 8.77 15.30 -7.80
C LEU A 428 9.26 16.73 -7.55
N TYR A 429 8.55 17.48 -6.67
CA TYR A 429 8.80 18.91 -6.51
C TYR A 429 9.03 19.29 -5.05
N ARG A 430 10.16 19.95 -4.80
CA ARG A 430 10.54 20.46 -3.46
C ARG A 430 9.67 21.62 -3.00
N ASP A 431 9.03 22.35 -3.92
CA ASP A 431 8.11 23.48 -3.67
C ASP A 431 6.64 23.08 -3.63
N TYR A 432 6.33 21.77 -3.67
CA TYR A 432 4.94 21.31 -3.64
C TYR A 432 4.20 21.85 -2.40
N SER A 433 3.05 22.50 -2.62
CA SER A 433 2.23 23.16 -1.58
C SER A 433 2.98 24.15 -0.67
N ARG A 434 4.08 24.74 -1.14
CA ARG A 434 4.90 25.69 -0.37
C ARG A 434 4.97 27.04 -1.05
N LYS A 435 5.07 28.10 -0.24
CA LYS A 435 5.27 29.47 -0.74
C LYS A 435 6.74 29.71 -1.06
N ALA A 436 6.98 30.78 -1.81
CA ALA A 436 8.34 31.26 -2.06
C ALA A 436 9.08 31.51 -0.73
N GLY A 437 10.27 30.89 -0.58
CA GLY A 437 11.09 30.96 0.64
C GLY A 437 10.77 29.92 1.72
N GLU A 438 9.76 29.06 1.52
CA GLU A 438 9.39 27.97 2.45
C GLU A 438 9.90 26.59 1.99
N TRP A 439 10.83 26.54 1.06
CA TRP A 439 11.43 25.33 0.53
C TRP A 439 12.91 25.52 0.18
N VAL A 440 13.64 24.42 0.03
CA VAL A 440 15.07 24.41 -0.29
C VAL A 440 15.24 23.98 -1.77
N PRO A 441 15.85 24.82 -2.61
CA PRO A 441 16.18 24.44 -3.98
C PRO A 441 17.09 23.21 -4.06
N ASN A 442 16.98 22.47 -5.16
CA ASN A 442 17.91 21.38 -5.44
C ASN A 442 19.33 21.90 -5.72
N ARG A 443 20.29 20.97 -5.90
CA ARG A 443 21.73 21.31 -6.14
C ARG A 443 21.99 22.16 -7.38
N LEU A 444 21.03 22.28 -8.28
CA LEU A 444 21.09 23.13 -9.48
C LEU A 444 20.30 24.43 -9.33
N GLY A 445 19.69 24.67 -8.18
CA GLY A 445 18.86 25.84 -7.91
C GLY A 445 17.39 25.72 -8.40
N GLY A 446 16.99 24.56 -8.89
CA GLY A 446 15.63 24.25 -9.36
C GLY A 446 14.74 23.67 -8.25
N ARG A 447 13.50 23.39 -8.62
CA ARG A 447 12.47 22.86 -7.72
C ARG A 447 12.31 21.33 -7.75
N GLU A 448 12.88 20.68 -8.73
CA GLU A 448 12.80 19.22 -8.89
C GLU A 448 13.54 18.51 -7.75
N ASN A 449 12.92 17.48 -7.19
CA ASN A 449 13.53 16.64 -6.16
C ASN A 449 14.21 15.44 -6.80
N PHE A 450 15.50 15.60 -7.12
CA PHE A 450 16.29 14.59 -7.83
C PHE A 450 16.36 13.27 -7.07
N GLU A 451 16.47 13.31 -5.76
CA GLU A 451 16.57 12.13 -4.90
C GLU A 451 15.32 11.26 -5.01
N SER A 452 14.15 11.87 -4.98
CA SER A 452 12.88 11.16 -5.14
C SER A 452 12.64 10.71 -6.59
N ILE A 453 13.04 11.51 -7.59
CA ILE A 453 12.97 11.14 -9.01
C ILE A 453 13.85 9.91 -9.28
N ASP A 454 15.06 9.90 -8.76
CA ASP A 454 15.98 8.76 -8.90
C ASP A 454 15.42 7.52 -8.19
N PHE A 455 14.80 7.68 -7.03
CA PHE A 455 14.12 6.61 -6.33
C PHE A 455 12.96 6.02 -7.17
N LEU A 456 12.07 6.85 -7.70
CA LEU A 456 10.91 6.39 -8.50
C LEU A 456 11.35 5.63 -9.75
N ARG A 457 12.38 6.10 -10.45
CA ARG A 457 12.96 5.40 -11.59
C ARG A 457 13.54 4.05 -11.20
N HIS A 458 14.38 4.03 -10.17
CA HIS A 458 14.98 2.80 -9.66
C HIS A 458 13.94 1.81 -9.16
N LEU A 459 12.91 2.27 -8.45
CA LEU A 459 11.78 1.46 -8.03
C LEU A 459 11.11 0.76 -9.23
N ASN A 460 10.74 1.51 -10.26
CA ASN A 460 10.06 0.97 -11.43
C ASN A 460 10.95 0.00 -12.23
N GLU A 461 12.25 0.29 -12.36
CA GLU A 461 13.22 -0.62 -12.99
C GLU A 461 13.36 -1.93 -12.22
N VAL A 462 13.50 -1.85 -10.90
CA VAL A 462 13.63 -3.04 -10.05
C VAL A 462 12.36 -3.87 -10.06
N VAL A 463 11.20 -3.24 -9.94
CA VAL A 463 9.92 -3.95 -9.98
C VAL A 463 9.72 -4.64 -11.34
N ALA A 464 10.02 -3.98 -12.45
CA ALA A 464 9.93 -4.59 -13.77
C ALA A 464 10.86 -5.81 -13.94
N LEU A 465 12.04 -5.78 -13.30
CA LEU A 465 13.00 -6.89 -13.34
C LEU A 465 12.62 -8.05 -12.42
N GLU A 466 12.23 -7.75 -11.18
CA GLU A 466 12.04 -8.74 -10.11
C GLU A 466 10.64 -9.37 -10.11
N VAL A 467 9.64 -8.60 -10.55
CA VAL A 467 8.22 -8.99 -10.53
C VAL A 467 7.54 -8.58 -11.85
N PRO A 468 7.93 -9.19 -12.96
CA PRO A 468 7.42 -8.79 -14.28
C PRO A 468 5.89 -8.95 -14.37
N GLY A 469 5.28 -8.00 -15.08
CA GLY A 469 3.84 -8.00 -15.35
C GLY A 469 2.98 -7.31 -14.28
N VAL A 470 3.56 -6.78 -13.19
CA VAL A 470 2.81 -5.96 -12.23
C VAL A 470 2.58 -4.55 -12.75
N LEU A 471 1.55 -3.90 -12.22
CA LEU A 471 1.20 -2.51 -12.55
C LEU A 471 1.84 -1.55 -11.54
N MET A 472 2.53 -0.54 -12.05
CA MET A 472 2.96 0.62 -11.27
C MET A 472 2.17 1.83 -11.75
N ILE A 473 1.32 2.39 -10.88
CA ILE A 473 0.33 3.43 -11.22
C ILE A 473 0.69 4.68 -10.45
N ALA A 474 0.87 5.81 -11.14
CA ALA A 474 1.18 7.08 -10.48
C ALA A 474 -0.06 7.93 -10.26
N GLU A 475 -0.27 8.39 -9.02
CA GLU A 475 -1.09 9.56 -8.78
C GLU A 475 -0.21 10.81 -8.95
N GLU A 476 -0.27 11.39 -10.13
CA GLU A 476 0.51 12.58 -10.48
C GLU A 476 -0.38 13.60 -11.18
N SER A 477 -0.60 14.74 -10.53
CA SER A 477 -1.57 15.78 -10.94
C SER A 477 -0.93 16.93 -11.70
N THR A 478 0.40 16.96 -11.86
CA THR A 478 1.11 18.05 -12.54
C THR A 478 1.35 17.76 -14.02
N ALA A 479 1.98 18.70 -14.71
CA ALA A 479 2.39 18.56 -16.09
C ALA A 479 3.78 17.89 -16.25
N TRP A 480 4.22 17.07 -15.29
CA TRP A 480 5.49 16.33 -15.42
C TRP A 480 5.42 15.39 -16.63
N PRO A 481 6.38 15.50 -17.58
CA PRO A 481 6.32 14.70 -18.80
C PRO A 481 6.90 13.29 -18.61
N GLY A 482 6.32 12.31 -19.31
CA GLY A 482 6.87 10.97 -19.40
C GLY A 482 6.76 10.15 -18.10
N VAL A 483 5.71 10.37 -17.32
CA VAL A 483 5.44 9.56 -16.11
C VAL A 483 5.33 8.08 -16.49
N SER A 484 4.61 7.76 -17.56
CA SER A 484 4.42 6.39 -18.04
C SER A 484 5.36 5.98 -19.19
N GLN A 485 6.37 6.81 -19.50
CA GLN A 485 7.44 6.44 -20.42
C GLN A 485 8.52 5.63 -19.69
N THR A 486 9.20 4.76 -20.45
CA THR A 486 10.30 3.97 -19.89
C THR A 486 11.47 4.85 -19.44
N THR A 487 12.21 4.40 -18.42
CA THR A 487 13.36 5.11 -17.88
C THR A 487 14.48 5.28 -18.94
N GLU A 488 14.63 4.34 -19.87
CA GLU A 488 15.55 4.42 -21.00
C GLU A 488 15.27 5.63 -21.91
N HIS A 489 14.03 6.07 -22.00
CA HIS A 489 13.59 7.25 -22.76
C HIS A 489 13.49 8.51 -21.87
N GLY A 490 14.01 8.45 -20.64
CA GLY A 490 14.02 9.58 -19.70
C GLY A 490 12.74 9.72 -18.86
N GLY A 491 11.78 8.79 -18.98
CA GLY A 491 10.57 8.76 -18.20
C GLY A 491 10.77 8.29 -16.75
N LEU A 492 9.67 8.15 -16.00
CA LEU A 492 9.69 7.61 -14.64
C LEU A 492 9.47 6.10 -14.59
N GLY A 493 8.97 5.46 -15.67
CA GLY A 493 8.81 4.02 -15.78
C GLY A 493 7.51 3.45 -15.22
N PHE A 494 6.52 4.28 -14.86
CA PHE A 494 5.20 3.79 -14.44
C PHE A 494 4.45 3.10 -15.58
N SER A 495 3.57 2.18 -15.23
CA SER A 495 2.67 1.53 -16.20
C SER A 495 1.57 2.50 -16.67
N TYR A 496 1.01 3.24 -15.73
CA TYR A 496 -0.09 4.18 -15.93
C TYR A 496 0.05 5.42 -15.04
N LYS A 497 -0.68 6.46 -15.44
CA LYS A 497 -0.89 7.69 -14.66
C LYS A 497 -2.40 7.94 -14.55
N TRP A 498 -2.89 8.37 -13.39
CA TRP A 498 -4.25 8.87 -13.26
C TRP A 498 -4.44 10.14 -14.08
N ASN A 499 -5.53 10.22 -14.87
CA ASN A 499 -5.87 11.39 -15.67
C ASN A 499 -6.70 12.39 -14.84
N MET A 500 -6.03 13.13 -13.97
CA MET A 500 -6.66 14.12 -13.10
C MET A 500 -7.28 15.28 -13.91
N GLY A 501 -6.69 15.64 -15.06
CA GLY A 501 -7.23 16.65 -15.97
C GLY A 501 -8.57 16.25 -16.54
N TRP A 502 -8.68 15.04 -17.09
CA TRP A 502 -9.95 14.50 -17.59
C TRP A 502 -11.01 14.42 -16.49
N MET A 503 -10.62 13.94 -15.31
CA MET A 503 -11.52 13.85 -14.16
C MET A 503 -12.08 15.23 -13.81
N HIS A 504 -11.24 16.24 -13.69
CA HIS A 504 -11.63 17.61 -13.36
C HIS A 504 -12.58 18.21 -14.40
N ASP A 505 -12.20 18.16 -15.68
CA ASP A 505 -12.95 18.75 -16.78
C ASP A 505 -14.30 18.06 -16.96
N SER A 506 -14.34 16.73 -16.94
CA SER A 506 -15.57 15.95 -17.12
C SER A 506 -16.56 16.12 -15.96
N LEU A 507 -16.08 16.18 -14.71
CA LEU A 507 -16.92 16.47 -13.55
C LEU A 507 -17.43 17.91 -13.56
N HIS A 508 -16.59 18.87 -13.92
CA HIS A 508 -17.01 20.27 -14.04
C HIS A 508 -18.10 20.42 -15.09
N TYR A 509 -17.95 19.80 -16.27
CA TYR A 509 -18.95 19.81 -17.32
C TYR A 509 -20.28 19.18 -16.88
N ILE A 510 -20.24 17.98 -16.29
CA ILE A 510 -21.48 17.26 -15.97
C ILE A 510 -22.28 17.93 -14.84
N GLN A 511 -21.62 18.68 -13.96
CA GLN A 511 -22.24 19.47 -12.89
C GLN A 511 -23.02 20.67 -13.43
N GLN A 512 -22.72 21.15 -14.65
CA GLN A 512 -23.44 22.27 -15.24
C GLN A 512 -24.90 21.89 -15.54
N ASP A 513 -25.82 22.81 -15.22
CA ASP A 513 -27.19 22.66 -15.73
C ASP A 513 -27.14 22.49 -17.25
N PRO A 514 -27.89 21.55 -17.85
CA PRO A 514 -27.86 21.30 -19.29
C PRO A 514 -28.06 22.54 -20.17
N VAL A 515 -28.73 23.56 -19.66
CA VAL A 515 -28.94 24.85 -20.33
C VAL A 515 -27.63 25.62 -20.56
N TYR A 516 -26.63 25.42 -19.72
CA TYR A 516 -25.33 26.08 -19.79
C TYR A 516 -24.22 25.23 -20.44
N ARG A 517 -24.44 23.94 -20.67
CA ARG A 517 -23.44 23.00 -21.21
C ARG A 517 -22.90 23.44 -22.60
N ALA A 518 -23.67 24.15 -23.37
CA ALA A 518 -23.19 24.73 -24.62
C ALA A 518 -21.94 25.63 -24.45
N HIS A 519 -21.82 26.31 -23.31
CA HIS A 519 -20.68 27.17 -22.99
C HIS A 519 -19.47 26.43 -22.47
N HIS A 520 -19.66 25.19 -22.05
CA HIS A 520 -18.64 24.29 -21.49
C HIS A 520 -18.30 23.13 -22.42
N HIS A 521 -18.81 23.14 -23.65
CA HIS A 521 -18.72 22.02 -24.58
C HIS A 521 -17.28 21.50 -24.79
N ASN A 522 -16.30 22.39 -24.84
CA ASN A 522 -14.92 22.03 -25.09
C ASN A 522 -14.25 21.29 -23.89
N GLU A 523 -14.82 21.32 -22.70
CA GLU A 523 -14.24 20.65 -21.52
C GLU A 523 -14.21 19.13 -21.72
N LEU A 524 -15.25 18.52 -22.31
CA LEU A 524 -15.24 17.09 -22.60
C LEU A 524 -14.32 16.69 -23.77
N SER A 525 -14.07 17.59 -24.69
CA SER A 525 -13.21 17.33 -25.87
C SER A 525 -11.73 17.65 -25.61
N PHE A 526 -11.43 18.53 -24.64
CA PHE A 526 -10.07 18.99 -24.36
C PHE A 526 -9.15 17.85 -23.88
N GLY A 527 -9.65 16.91 -23.10
CA GLY A 527 -8.90 15.75 -22.63
C GLY A 527 -8.25 14.94 -23.75
N LEU A 528 -8.86 14.93 -24.95
CA LEU A 528 -8.33 14.21 -26.12
C LEU A 528 -7.13 14.89 -26.77
N VAL A 529 -6.85 16.14 -26.46
CA VAL A 529 -5.66 16.86 -26.99
C VAL A 529 -4.39 16.22 -26.41
N TYR A 530 -4.45 15.67 -25.18
CA TYR A 530 -3.31 15.06 -24.49
C TYR A 530 -3.50 13.58 -24.14
N ALA A 531 -4.61 12.96 -24.52
CA ALA A 531 -4.98 11.59 -24.13
C ALA A 531 -3.90 10.53 -24.46
N TRP A 532 -3.01 10.82 -25.40
CA TRP A 532 -1.93 9.90 -25.84
C TRP A 532 -0.53 10.36 -25.43
N SER A 533 -0.44 11.38 -24.55
CA SER A 533 0.86 11.82 -24.00
C SER A 533 1.39 10.86 -22.92
N GLU A 534 0.49 10.15 -22.26
CA GLU A 534 0.74 9.15 -21.22
C GLU A 534 -0.22 7.97 -21.40
N ARG A 535 0.04 6.86 -20.71
CA ARG A 535 -0.96 5.81 -20.52
C ARG A 535 -1.84 6.17 -19.34
N PHE A 536 -3.10 6.47 -19.60
CA PHE A 536 -4.00 6.98 -18.58
C PHE A 536 -4.98 5.95 -18.04
N ILE A 537 -5.24 6.07 -16.73
CA ILE A 537 -6.44 5.57 -16.06
C ILE A 537 -7.36 6.77 -15.85
N LEU A 538 -8.64 6.62 -16.14
CA LEU A 538 -9.68 7.62 -15.89
C LEU A 538 -10.21 7.38 -14.46
N PRO A 539 -9.84 8.22 -13.47
CA PRO A 539 -10.25 7.98 -12.08
C PRO A 539 -11.55 8.72 -11.75
N ILE A 540 -12.49 8.01 -11.16
CA ILE A 540 -13.50 8.57 -10.26
C ILE A 540 -13.23 7.91 -8.92
N SER A 541 -12.29 8.49 -8.18
CA SER A 541 -11.71 7.92 -6.97
C SER A 541 -12.44 8.38 -5.71
N HIS A 542 -11.97 7.92 -4.54
CA HIS A 542 -12.46 8.35 -3.23
C HIS A 542 -12.42 9.87 -3.05
N ASP A 543 -11.41 10.55 -3.59
CA ASP A 543 -11.20 11.99 -3.44
C ASP A 543 -12.32 12.83 -4.04
N GLU A 544 -13.00 12.35 -5.08
CA GLU A 544 -14.07 13.11 -5.74
C GLU A 544 -15.40 13.07 -4.99
N VAL A 545 -15.56 12.15 -4.03
CA VAL A 545 -16.87 11.89 -3.39
C VAL A 545 -16.85 12.01 -1.86
N VAL A 546 -15.84 12.68 -1.30
CA VAL A 546 -15.63 12.87 0.13
C VAL A 546 -15.87 14.33 0.55
N HIS A 547 -16.17 14.54 1.82
CA HIS A 547 -16.36 15.82 2.55
C HIS A 547 -16.44 17.13 1.73
N GLY A 548 -17.67 17.59 1.51
CA GLY A 548 -17.96 18.87 0.83
C GLY A 548 -17.77 18.83 -0.67
N LYS A 549 -17.41 17.67 -1.24
CA LYS A 549 -17.29 17.48 -2.70
C LYS A 549 -18.55 16.91 -3.34
N HIS A 550 -19.54 16.52 -2.57
CA HIS A 550 -20.77 15.82 -2.96
C HIS A 550 -20.53 14.40 -3.48
N SER A 551 -21.52 13.50 -3.33
CA SER A 551 -21.48 12.19 -3.99
C SER A 551 -21.57 12.33 -5.51
N LEU A 552 -21.20 11.29 -6.26
CA LEU A 552 -21.21 11.37 -7.73
C LEU A 552 -22.62 11.68 -8.28
N ILE A 553 -23.67 11.06 -7.74
CA ILE A 553 -25.05 11.37 -8.17
C ILE A 553 -25.52 12.75 -7.72
N ASP A 554 -25.05 13.24 -6.56
CA ASP A 554 -25.47 14.56 -6.08
C ASP A 554 -24.84 15.71 -6.88
N LYS A 555 -23.70 15.46 -7.53
CA LYS A 555 -23.10 16.38 -8.51
C LYS A 555 -23.98 16.57 -9.75
N MET A 556 -24.87 15.64 -10.06
CA MET A 556 -25.72 15.70 -11.24
C MET A 556 -26.83 16.74 -11.05
N PRO A 557 -27.05 17.65 -12.01
CA PRO A 557 -28.11 18.66 -11.93
C PRO A 557 -29.49 18.10 -12.24
N GLY A 558 -30.51 18.87 -11.88
CA GLY A 558 -31.90 18.60 -12.22
C GLY A 558 -32.68 17.84 -11.13
N ASP A 559 -33.85 17.34 -11.51
CA ASP A 559 -34.68 16.52 -10.66
C ASP A 559 -34.13 15.08 -10.48
N ARG A 560 -34.80 14.26 -9.67
CA ARG A 560 -34.36 12.89 -9.40
C ARG A 560 -34.16 12.07 -10.67
N TRP A 561 -35.07 12.14 -11.63
CA TRP A 561 -34.93 11.41 -12.90
C TRP A 561 -33.73 11.89 -13.69
N GLN A 562 -33.56 13.23 -13.81
CA GLN A 562 -32.45 13.84 -14.50
C GLN A 562 -31.08 13.50 -13.87
N LYS A 563 -31.01 13.47 -12.53
CA LYS A 563 -29.80 13.05 -11.81
C LYS A 563 -29.37 11.63 -12.20
N PHE A 564 -30.30 10.68 -12.17
CA PHE A 564 -30.01 9.30 -12.59
C PHE A 564 -29.68 9.18 -14.08
N ALA A 565 -30.38 9.92 -14.94
CA ALA A 565 -30.09 9.93 -16.37
C ALA A 565 -28.71 10.52 -16.67
N ASN A 566 -28.33 11.63 -16.04
CA ASN A 566 -26.98 12.20 -16.13
C ASN A 566 -25.92 11.22 -15.63
N LEU A 567 -26.14 10.55 -14.51
CA LEU A 567 -25.19 9.57 -13.95
C LEU A 567 -24.99 8.41 -14.94
N ARG A 568 -26.07 7.85 -15.49
CA ARG A 568 -25.98 6.79 -16.52
C ARG A 568 -25.22 7.25 -17.77
N ALA A 569 -25.53 8.46 -18.24
CA ALA A 569 -24.84 9.05 -19.39
C ALA A 569 -23.36 9.28 -19.12
N TYR A 570 -23.01 9.79 -17.94
CA TYR A 570 -21.63 10.06 -17.54
C TYR A 570 -20.78 8.78 -17.43
N LEU A 571 -21.31 7.74 -16.76
CA LEU A 571 -20.63 6.45 -16.65
C LEU A 571 -20.46 5.80 -18.04
N SER A 572 -21.48 5.84 -18.89
CA SER A 572 -21.39 5.31 -20.27
C SER A 572 -20.36 6.08 -21.11
N PHE A 573 -20.29 7.41 -20.96
CA PHE A 573 -19.26 8.25 -21.59
C PHE A 573 -17.86 7.84 -21.11
N MET A 574 -17.66 7.68 -19.80
CA MET A 574 -16.39 7.27 -19.20
C MET A 574 -15.90 5.92 -19.77
N TRP A 575 -16.80 4.92 -19.86
CA TRP A 575 -16.44 3.59 -20.40
C TRP A 575 -16.12 3.60 -21.89
N ALA A 576 -16.74 4.48 -22.66
CA ALA A 576 -16.48 4.63 -24.09
C ALA A 576 -15.33 5.59 -24.42
N HIS A 577 -14.81 6.36 -23.45
CA HIS A 577 -13.67 7.26 -23.62
C HIS A 577 -12.34 6.47 -23.59
N PRO A 578 -11.29 6.86 -24.38
CA PRO A 578 -9.96 6.25 -24.27
C PRO A 578 -9.36 6.33 -22.86
N GLY A 579 -8.71 5.26 -22.42
CA GLY A 579 -8.10 5.14 -21.12
C GLY A 579 -8.71 4.02 -20.28
N LYS A 580 -7.95 3.49 -19.29
CA LYS A 580 -8.42 2.46 -18.36
C LYS A 580 -9.40 3.06 -17.36
N LYS A 581 -10.15 2.24 -16.62
CA LYS A 581 -11.29 2.69 -15.80
C LYS A 581 -11.02 2.47 -14.33
N LEU A 582 -11.32 3.45 -13.50
CA LEU A 582 -11.33 3.33 -12.04
C LEU A 582 -12.59 3.97 -11.49
N LEU A 583 -13.33 3.21 -10.67
CA LEU A 583 -14.55 3.68 -10.04
C LEU A 583 -14.52 3.35 -8.54
N PHE A 584 -14.72 4.37 -7.72
CA PHE A 584 -14.79 4.21 -6.26
C PHE A 584 -16.12 3.60 -5.83
N MET A 585 -16.05 2.77 -4.78
CA MET A 585 -17.20 2.09 -4.17
C MET A 585 -18.35 3.05 -3.85
N GLY A 586 -19.58 2.61 -4.11
CA GLY A 586 -20.82 3.38 -3.94
C GLY A 586 -21.21 4.21 -5.16
N CYS A 587 -20.27 4.54 -6.05
CA CYS A 587 -20.57 5.23 -7.31
C CYS A 587 -21.32 4.32 -8.29
N GLU A 588 -21.08 3.01 -8.26
CA GLU A 588 -21.65 2.00 -9.16
C GLU A 588 -23.14 1.79 -8.96
N PHE A 589 -23.71 2.25 -7.84
CA PHE A 589 -25.15 2.26 -7.62
C PHE A 589 -25.71 3.64 -7.27
N GLY A 590 -24.89 4.69 -7.39
CA GLY A 590 -25.31 6.09 -7.19
C GLY A 590 -25.71 6.40 -5.75
N GLN A 591 -24.85 6.10 -4.78
CA GLN A 591 -25.05 6.46 -3.39
C GLN A 591 -25.30 7.96 -3.23
N TRP A 592 -26.33 8.35 -2.46
CA TRP A 592 -26.71 9.75 -2.25
C TRP A 592 -25.74 10.53 -1.35
N ARG A 593 -25.30 9.88 -0.25
CA ARG A 593 -24.37 10.50 0.69
C ARG A 593 -22.95 10.52 0.14
N GLU A 594 -22.20 11.53 0.51
CA GLU A 594 -20.75 11.51 0.40
C GLU A 594 -20.18 10.29 1.13
N TRP A 595 -19.04 9.79 0.67
CA TRP A 595 -18.38 8.72 1.38
C TRP A 595 -17.98 9.15 2.79
N ASN A 596 -18.22 8.28 3.76
CA ASN A 596 -17.84 8.43 5.16
C ASN A 596 -17.11 7.15 5.59
N HIS A 597 -15.85 7.29 5.99
CA HIS A 597 -15.01 6.16 6.41
C HIS A 597 -15.48 5.48 7.71
N ASP A 598 -16.27 6.16 8.54
CA ASP A 598 -16.82 5.64 9.80
C ASP A 598 -18.12 4.83 9.61
N GLN A 599 -18.67 4.77 8.40
CA GLN A 599 -19.94 4.12 8.11
C GLN A 599 -19.82 3.25 6.86
N GLN A 600 -20.55 2.14 6.83
CA GLN A 600 -20.63 1.38 5.58
C GLN A 600 -21.41 2.11 4.49
N LEU A 601 -21.28 1.64 3.25
CA LEU A 601 -22.09 2.10 2.13
C LEU A 601 -23.59 1.93 2.38
N ASP A 602 -24.40 2.75 1.72
CA ASP A 602 -25.87 2.74 1.83
C ASP A 602 -26.51 1.56 1.05
N TRP A 603 -26.12 0.33 1.38
CA TRP A 603 -26.57 -0.89 0.69
C TRP A 603 -28.08 -1.02 0.58
N TYR A 604 -28.86 -0.41 1.50
CA TYR A 604 -30.31 -0.37 1.44
C TYR A 604 -30.87 0.33 0.19
N LEU A 605 -30.07 1.17 -0.48
CA LEU A 605 -30.48 1.85 -1.71
C LEU A 605 -30.73 0.87 -2.85
N LEU A 606 -30.10 -0.29 -2.83
CA LEU A 606 -30.32 -1.34 -3.82
C LEU A 606 -31.72 -2.00 -3.77
N GLN A 607 -32.58 -1.62 -2.83
CA GLN A 607 -33.99 -1.97 -2.91
C GLN A 607 -34.81 -1.10 -3.89
N TYR A 608 -34.23 0.02 -4.37
CA TYR A 608 -34.89 0.95 -5.29
C TYR A 608 -34.45 0.72 -6.73
N PRO A 609 -35.41 0.71 -7.69
CA PRO A 609 -35.13 0.36 -9.09
C PRO A 609 -34.05 1.23 -9.76
N GLU A 610 -34.01 2.53 -9.46
CA GLU A 610 -33.07 3.46 -10.10
C GLU A 610 -31.60 3.14 -9.72
N HIS A 611 -31.36 2.77 -8.45
CA HIS A 611 -30.06 2.36 -7.97
C HIS A 611 -29.65 1.00 -8.53
N GLN A 612 -30.58 0.04 -8.61
CA GLN A 612 -30.38 -1.23 -9.30
C GLN A 612 -30.07 -1.01 -10.79
N GLY A 613 -30.75 -0.04 -11.42
CA GLY A 613 -30.53 0.30 -12.82
C GLY A 613 -29.12 0.82 -13.09
N VAL A 614 -28.58 1.68 -12.23
CA VAL A 614 -27.18 2.16 -12.34
C VAL A 614 -26.20 1.00 -12.12
N GLN A 615 -26.40 0.18 -11.08
CA GLN A 615 -25.56 -0.97 -10.81
C GLN A 615 -25.54 -1.97 -11.99
N LYS A 616 -26.70 -2.26 -12.54
CA LYS A 616 -26.80 -3.11 -13.73
C LYS A 616 -26.06 -2.51 -14.92
N LEU A 617 -26.20 -1.19 -15.15
CA LEU A 617 -25.50 -0.50 -16.24
C LEU A 617 -23.99 -0.65 -16.08
N VAL A 618 -23.43 -0.43 -14.89
CA VAL A 618 -21.98 -0.60 -14.64
C VAL A 618 -21.53 -2.01 -14.97
N GLY A 619 -22.32 -3.02 -14.55
CA GLY A 619 -22.03 -4.42 -14.90
C GLY A 619 -22.06 -4.68 -16.41
N ASP A 620 -23.02 -4.10 -17.14
CA ASP A 620 -23.12 -4.25 -18.59
C ASP A 620 -21.99 -3.47 -19.31
N LEU A 621 -21.60 -2.28 -18.81
CA LEU A 621 -20.47 -1.50 -19.31
C LEU A 621 -19.13 -2.26 -19.15
N ASN A 622 -18.89 -2.89 -18.01
CA ASN A 622 -17.70 -3.71 -17.80
C ASN A 622 -17.65 -4.92 -18.75
N ARG A 623 -18.79 -5.59 -18.97
CA ARG A 623 -18.87 -6.68 -19.95
C ARG A 623 -18.58 -6.19 -21.37
N LEU A 624 -19.20 -5.09 -21.78
CA LEU A 624 -18.92 -4.48 -23.10
C LEU A 624 -17.44 -4.11 -23.23
N TYR A 625 -16.86 -3.50 -22.19
CA TYR A 625 -15.46 -3.13 -22.16
C TYR A 625 -14.52 -4.33 -22.31
N SER A 626 -14.87 -5.47 -21.73
CA SER A 626 -14.10 -6.72 -21.86
C SER A 626 -14.32 -7.41 -23.20
N ASP A 627 -15.56 -7.41 -23.73
CA ASP A 627 -15.94 -8.18 -24.91
C ASP A 627 -15.59 -7.46 -26.23
N TYR A 628 -15.46 -6.13 -26.21
CA TYR A 628 -15.24 -5.30 -27.41
C TYR A 628 -13.83 -4.67 -27.40
N PRO A 629 -12.88 -5.25 -28.15
CA PRO A 629 -11.51 -4.71 -28.28
C PRO A 629 -11.45 -3.23 -28.68
N GLU A 630 -12.43 -2.77 -29.43
CA GLU A 630 -12.58 -1.37 -29.82
C GLU A 630 -12.53 -0.40 -28.63
N LEU A 631 -12.94 -0.84 -27.45
CA LEU A 631 -13.02 -0.01 -26.25
C LEU A 631 -11.72 0.03 -25.44
N HIS A 632 -10.75 -0.89 -25.70
CA HIS A 632 -9.57 -1.00 -24.82
C HIS A 632 -8.23 -1.28 -25.51
N ASP A 633 -8.21 -1.89 -26.72
CA ASP A 633 -6.96 -2.37 -27.32
C ASP A 633 -6.07 -1.28 -27.93
N GLN A 634 -6.63 -0.08 -28.15
CA GLN A 634 -5.93 1.11 -28.64
C GLN A 634 -6.19 2.36 -27.79
N ASP A 635 -6.23 2.19 -26.46
CA ASP A 635 -6.49 3.30 -25.53
C ASP A 635 -5.34 4.33 -25.49
N ASP A 636 -4.12 3.90 -25.76
CA ASP A 636 -2.89 4.69 -25.65
C ASP A 636 -2.35 5.23 -26.99
N VAL A 637 -3.13 5.07 -28.07
CA VAL A 637 -2.73 5.55 -29.42
C VAL A 637 -3.87 6.28 -30.12
N PRO A 638 -3.56 7.34 -30.90
CA PRO A 638 -4.58 8.15 -31.56
C PRO A 638 -5.40 7.41 -32.60
N THR A 639 -4.90 6.32 -33.19
CA THR A 639 -5.61 5.48 -34.14
C THR A 639 -6.85 4.79 -33.59
N GLY A 640 -6.95 4.64 -32.27
CA GLY A 640 -8.11 4.05 -31.55
C GLY A 640 -9.31 5.00 -31.45
N PHE A 641 -9.20 6.25 -31.86
CA PHE A 641 -10.25 7.27 -31.70
C PHE A 641 -10.42 8.15 -32.92
N GLN A 642 -11.66 8.46 -33.26
CA GLN A 642 -11.96 9.43 -34.33
C GLN A 642 -13.23 10.24 -34.04
N TRP A 643 -13.09 11.56 -33.94
CA TRP A 643 -14.25 12.42 -33.85
C TRP A 643 -15.08 12.38 -35.15
N LEU A 644 -16.39 12.25 -35.01
CA LEU A 644 -17.38 12.53 -36.06
C LEU A 644 -18.06 13.88 -35.82
N ILE A 645 -18.47 14.12 -34.56
CA ILE A 645 -19.09 15.37 -34.11
C ILE A 645 -18.44 15.70 -32.76
N GLY A 646 -17.58 16.72 -32.74
CA GLY A 646 -16.92 17.21 -31.51
C GLY A 646 -17.28 18.67 -31.21
N ASP A 647 -18.10 19.32 -32.03
CA ASP A 647 -18.34 20.76 -32.05
C ASP A 647 -19.83 21.17 -32.03
N ASP A 648 -20.78 20.23 -31.91
CA ASP A 648 -22.21 20.57 -31.77
C ASP A 648 -22.56 21.06 -30.36
N ALA A 649 -21.98 22.20 -29.97
CA ALA A 649 -22.22 22.83 -28.67
C ALA A 649 -23.69 23.23 -28.49
N THR A 650 -24.38 23.62 -29.54
CA THR A 650 -25.78 24.06 -29.52
C THR A 650 -26.70 22.96 -29.01
N ASN A 651 -26.43 21.73 -29.40
CA ASN A 651 -27.21 20.57 -29.02
C ASN A 651 -26.59 19.78 -27.83
N SER A 652 -25.35 20.10 -27.44
CA SER A 652 -24.53 19.33 -26.49
C SER A 652 -24.48 17.85 -26.87
N VAL A 653 -24.28 17.60 -28.20
CA VAL A 653 -24.14 16.27 -28.78
C VAL A 653 -22.71 16.02 -29.19
N TYR A 654 -22.23 14.84 -28.89
CA TYR A 654 -20.92 14.34 -29.31
C TYR A 654 -21.09 13.01 -30.01
N ALA A 655 -20.29 12.76 -31.06
CA ALA A 655 -20.23 11.46 -31.71
C ALA A 655 -18.79 11.14 -32.12
N TRP A 656 -18.37 9.92 -31.85
CA TRP A 656 -17.03 9.46 -32.19
C TRP A 656 -17.01 7.97 -32.51
N LEU A 657 -15.93 7.54 -33.17
CA LEU A 657 -15.65 6.13 -33.40
C LEU A 657 -14.53 5.68 -32.44
N ARG A 658 -14.71 4.47 -31.90
CA ARG A 658 -13.64 3.71 -31.29
C ARG A 658 -13.24 2.60 -32.24
N TRP A 659 -11.94 2.48 -32.51
CA TRP A 659 -11.39 1.52 -33.46
C TRP A 659 -10.57 0.46 -32.76
N SER A 660 -10.76 -0.82 -33.13
CA SER A 660 -9.85 -1.91 -32.73
C SER A 660 -8.61 -1.94 -33.63
N LYS A 661 -7.58 -2.66 -33.20
CA LYS A 661 -6.39 -2.97 -34.01
C LYS A 661 -6.72 -3.69 -35.32
N GLU A 662 -7.83 -4.41 -35.35
CA GLU A 662 -8.35 -5.09 -36.55
C GLU A 662 -9.13 -4.16 -37.51
N GLY A 663 -9.26 -2.88 -37.16
CA GLY A 663 -9.97 -1.89 -37.97
C GLY A 663 -11.49 -2.00 -37.89
N ARG A 664 -12.03 -2.60 -36.84
CA ARG A 664 -13.48 -2.61 -36.56
C ARG A 664 -13.84 -1.38 -35.75
N PRO A 665 -14.93 -0.67 -36.06
CA PRO A 665 -15.37 0.49 -35.29
C PRO A 665 -16.57 0.19 -34.43
N LEU A 666 -16.66 0.91 -33.28
CA LEU A 666 -17.92 1.20 -32.61
C LEU A 666 -18.27 2.67 -32.76
N LEU A 667 -19.52 2.96 -33.04
CA LEU A 667 -20.05 4.32 -32.99
C LEU A 667 -20.57 4.63 -31.63
N VAL A 668 -20.07 5.68 -30.99
CA VAL A 668 -20.55 6.20 -29.71
C VAL A 668 -21.21 7.56 -29.93
N VAL A 669 -22.39 7.75 -29.37
CA VAL A 669 -23.15 9.02 -29.49
C VAL A 669 -23.66 9.43 -28.12
N ALA A 670 -23.32 10.61 -27.65
CA ALA A 670 -23.77 11.18 -26.39
C ALA A 670 -24.67 12.40 -26.61
N ASN A 671 -25.82 12.44 -25.96
CA ASN A 671 -26.71 13.60 -25.86
C ASN A 671 -26.78 14.04 -24.38
N PHE A 672 -26.13 15.13 -24.06
CA PHE A 672 -26.09 15.65 -22.69
C PHE A 672 -27.17 16.71 -22.42
N THR A 673 -28.29 16.68 -23.15
CA THR A 673 -29.47 17.52 -22.89
C THR A 673 -30.69 16.69 -22.54
N PRO A 674 -31.67 17.21 -21.76
CA PRO A 674 -32.91 16.53 -21.48
C PRO A 674 -33.90 16.56 -22.69
N VAL A 675 -33.43 16.97 -23.86
CA VAL A 675 -34.24 17.07 -25.09
C VAL A 675 -33.91 15.87 -25.99
N PRO A 676 -34.87 14.97 -26.25
CA PRO A 676 -34.67 13.91 -27.24
C PRO A 676 -34.52 14.50 -28.63
N ARG A 677 -33.72 13.88 -29.49
CA ARG A 677 -33.50 14.36 -30.86
C ARG A 677 -33.88 13.27 -31.85
N ALA A 678 -34.94 13.51 -32.59
CA ALA A 678 -35.43 12.59 -33.62
C ALA A 678 -34.62 12.75 -34.92
N ALA A 679 -34.33 11.63 -35.58
CA ALA A 679 -33.67 11.55 -36.88
C ALA A 679 -32.35 12.37 -36.95
N TYR A 680 -31.56 12.37 -35.86
CA TYR A 680 -30.26 13.04 -35.82
C TYR A 680 -29.26 12.30 -36.68
N ARG A 681 -28.77 12.99 -37.76
CA ARG A 681 -27.94 12.35 -38.79
C ARG A 681 -26.46 12.31 -38.38
N ILE A 682 -25.85 11.13 -38.50
CA ILE A 682 -24.43 10.91 -38.23
C ILE A 682 -23.81 10.11 -39.36
N GLY A 683 -22.70 10.61 -39.93
CA GLY A 683 -21.91 9.88 -40.93
C GLY A 683 -21.23 8.66 -40.29
N VAL A 684 -21.19 7.55 -41.01
CA VAL A 684 -20.54 6.31 -40.55
C VAL A 684 -19.67 5.70 -41.63
N PRO A 685 -18.59 4.95 -41.29
CA PRO A 685 -17.60 4.48 -42.26
C PRO A 685 -18.10 3.31 -43.14
N PHE A 686 -19.08 2.54 -42.70
CA PHE A 686 -19.55 1.33 -43.37
C PHE A 686 -21.06 1.40 -43.67
N ALA A 687 -21.43 1.01 -44.88
CA ALA A 687 -22.83 0.83 -45.25
C ALA A 687 -23.42 -0.45 -44.68
N GLY A 688 -24.71 -0.47 -44.36
CA GLY A 688 -25.42 -1.61 -43.81
C GLY A 688 -26.15 -1.30 -42.54
N ALA A 689 -26.44 -2.33 -41.77
CA ALA A 689 -27.11 -2.19 -40.48
C ALA A 689 -26.09 -1.89 -39.35
N TRP A 690 -26.49 -1.02 -38.43
CA TRP A 690 -25.77 -0.71 -37.20
C TRP A 690 -26.66 -1.11 -36.02
N HIS A 691 -26.19 -2.05 -35.21
CA HIS A 691 -26.91 -2.59 -34.05
C HIS A 691 -26.59 -1.79 -32.80
N GLU A 692 -27.60 -1.37 -32.08
CA GLU A 692 -27.50 -0.71 -30.79
C GLU A 692 -27.14 -1.76 -29.73
N ILE A 693 -25.88 -1.76 -29.26
CA ILE A 693 -25.40 -2.68 -28.25
C ILE A 693 -25.48 -2.10 -26.83
N LEU A 694 -25.61 -0.78 -26.71
CA LEU A 694 -25.92 -0.07 -25.49
C LEU A 694 -26.85 1.12 -25.75
N ASN A 695 -27.86 1.26 -24.92
CA ASN A 695 -28.64 2.48 -24.76
C ASN A 695 -28.78 2.77 -23.25
N SER A 696 -28.09 3.80 -22.76
CA SER A 696 -28.09 4.13 -21.32
C SER A 696 -29.45 4.63 -20.81
N ASP A 697 -30.40 4.97 -21.73
CA ASP A 697 -31.78 5.34 -21.42
C ASP A 697 -32.76 4.15 -21.53
N SER A 698 -32.26 2.92 -21.67
CA SER A 698 -33.08 1.71 -21.68
C SER A 698 -33.86 1.55 -20.39
N GLU A 699 -35.06 0.97 -20.46
CA GLU A 699 -35.84 0.57 -19.27
C GLU A 699 -35.11 -0.44 -18.39
N LEU A 700 -34.15 -1.20 -18.93
CA LEU A 700 -33.27 -2.10 -18.18
C LEU A 700 -32.47 -1.36 -17.09
N TYR A 701 -32.25 -0.09 -17.27
CA TYR A 701 -31.51 0.82 -16.38
C TYR A 701 -32.43 1.89 -15.77
N CYS A 702 -33.77 1.67 -15.77
CA CYS A 702 -34.79 2.64 -15.37
C CYS A 702 -34.75 3.95 -16.18
N GLY A 703 -34.40 3.89 -17.45
CA GLY A 703 -34.51 4.99 -18.39
C GLY A 703 -35.93 5.08 -19.02
N SER A 704 -36.13 6.06 -19.90
CA SER A 704 -37.40 6.27 -20.62
C SER A 704 -37.63 5.30 -21.76
N ASN A 705 -36.63 4.51 -22.11
CA ASN A 705 -36.65 3.54 -23.22
C ASN A 705 -36.87 4.18 -24.60
N TYR A 706 -36.49 5.45 -24.78
CA TYR A 706 -36.44 6.09 -26.08
C TYR A 706 -35.22 5.60 -26.85
N GLY A 707 -35.34 5.28 -28.14
CA GLY A 707 -34.22 4.75 -28.93
C GLY A 707 -34.60 4.31 -30.33
N ASN A 708 -33.85 3.35 -30.90
CA ASN A 708 -33.87 2.99 -32.30
C ASN A 708 -34.39 1.57 -32.59
N GLY A 709 -35.02 0.94 -31.62
CA GLY A 709 -35.57 -0.41 -31.79
C GLY A 709 -34.49 -1.51 -31.99
N GLY A 710 -33.25 -1.25 -31.55
CA GLY A 710 -32.14 -2.19 -31.57
C GLY A 710 -31.25 -2.13 -32.82
N ALA A 711 -31.67 -1.50 -33.93
CA ALA A 711 -30.82 -1.33 -35.10
C ALA A 711 -31.29 -0.19 -36.03
N VAL A 712 -30.38 0.36 -36.78
CA VAL A 712 -30.64 1.33 -37.86
C VAL A 712 -29.89 0.92 -39.13
N VAL A 713 -30.40 1.31 -40.28
CA VAL A 713 -29.77 1.04 -41.58
C VAL A 713 -29.22 2.34 -42.15
N THR A 714 -28.07 2.30 -42.80
CA THR A 714 -27.45 3.46 -43.43
C THR A 714 -28.26 3.94 -44.64
N GLU A 715 -28.19 5.23 -44.90
CA GLU A 715 -28.68 5.89 -46.07
C GLU A 715 -27.51 6.42 -46.91
N ASP A 716 -27.64 6.45 -48.24
CA ASP A 716 -26.66 7.02 -49.17
C ASP A 716 -26.67 8.56 -49.11
N VAL A 717 -26.45 9.08 -47.92
CA VAL A 717 -26.38 10.51 -47.64
C VAL A 717 -25.05 10.82 -46.96
N GLN A 718 -24.23 11.62 -47.63
CA GLN A 718 -22.94 12.03 -47.04
C GLN A 718 -23.15 12.91 -45.81
N SER A 719 -22.40 12.63 -44.76
CA SER A 719 -22.39 13.43 -43.53
C SER A 719 -21.07 13.27 -42.80
N HIS A 720 -20.58 14.32 -42.13
CA HIS A 720 -19.38 14.31 -41.28
C HIS A 720 -18.15 13.65 -41.91
N GLY A 721 -17.94 13.93 -43.24
CA GLY A 721 -16.82 13.36 -43.99
C GLY A 721 -16.95 11.89 -44.38
N GLN A 722 -18.08 11.24 -44.07
CA GLN A 722 -18.38 9.85 -44.42
C GLN A 722 -19.31 9.77 -45.63
N GLY A 723 -19.17 8.71 -46.45
CA GLY A 723 -19.97 8.51 -47.64
C GLY A 723 -21.43 8.13 -47.38
N VAL A 724 -21.69 7.48 -46.26
CA VAL A 724 -23.02 7.05 -45.83
C VAL A 724 -23.30 7.54 -44.40
N SER A 725 -24.55 7.54 -44.01
CA SER A 725 -24.97 8.03 -42.71
C SER A 725 -26.13 7.24 -42.10
N VAL A 726 -26.31 7.28 -40.79
CA VAL A 726 -27.48 6.80 -40.08
C VAL A 726 -28.27 7.96 -39.52
N ALA A 727 -29.60 7.81 -39.45
CA ALA A 727 -30.50 8.75 -38.76
C ALA A 727 -30.93 8.13 -37.43
N LEU A 728 -30.44 8.68 -36.31
CA LEU A 728 -30.66 8.13 -34.96
C LEU A 728 -31.70 8.96 -34.19
N ASN A 729 -32.52 8.27 -33.43
CA ASN A 729 -33.27 8.89 -32.35
C ASN A 729 -32.40 8.91 -31.10
N LEU A 730 -31.90 10.08 -30.69
CA LEU A 730 -31.05 10.22 -29.52
C LEU A 730 -31.92 10.42 -28.27
N PRO A 731 -31.83 9.53 -27.27
CA PRO A 731 -32.55 9.70 -26.03
C PRO A 731 -32.05 10.94 -25.25
N PRO A 732 -32.84 11.47 -24.33
CA PRO A 732 -32.41 12.56 -23.47
C PRO A 732 -31.37 12.08 -22.44
N LEU A 733 -30.34 12.89 -22.15
CA LEU A 733 -29.32 12.62 -21.15
C LEU A 733 -28.78 11.18 -21.24
N SER A 734 -28.23 10.82 -22.39
CA SER A 734 -27.90 9.42 -22.69
C SER A 734 -26.67 9.26 -23.58
N VAL A 735 -26.17 8.03 -23.59
CA VAL A 735 -25.15 7.54 -24.52
C VAL A 735 -25.69 6.30 -25.23
N LEU A 736 -25.49 6.25 -26.55
CA LEU A 736 -25.72 5.09 -27.41
C LEU A 736 -24.38 4.54 -27.86
N ILE A 737 -24.24 3.21 -27.91
CA ILE A 737 -23.12 2.54 -28.58
C ILE A 737 -23.67 1.58 -29.61
N LEU A 738 -23.17 1.72 -30.87
CA LEU A 738 -23.62 0.91 -32.00
C LEU A 738 -22.44 0.21 -32.68
N GLN A 739 -22.72 -0.99 -33.17
CA GLN A 739 -21.79 -1.84 -33.91
C GLN A 739 -22.28 -2.09 -35.31
N PRO A 740 -21.44 -1.99 -36.37
CA PRO A 740 -21.84 -2.36 -37.74
C PRO A 740 -22.06 -3.88 -37.82
N THR A 741 -23.02 -4.27 -38.67
CA THR A 741 -23.11 -5.69 -39.07
C THR A 741 -21.85 -5.99 -39.88
N GLY A 742 -21.04 -6.96 -39.44
CA GLY A 742 -19.76 -7.37 -40.06
C GLY A 742 -19.94 -7.95 -41.46
#